data_ff34d8a674df107030accb26f966643f
#
_entry.id   ff34d8a674df107030accb26f966643f
#
_cell.length_a   1.000
_cell.length_b   1.000
_cell.length_c   1.000
_cell.angle_alpha   90.00
_cell.angle_beta   90.00
_cell.angle_gamma   90.00
#
_symmetry.space_group_name_H-M   'P 1'
#
loop_
_entity.id
_entity.type
_entity.pdbx_description
1 polymer ?
#
loop_
_entity_poly.entity_id
_entity_poly.type
_entity_poly.pdbx_seq_one_letter_code
_entity_poly.pdbx_strand_id
1 'polypeptide(L)'
;MRTSKNDTTKGQGVGLFSTISARQVSLVKSFLVLFFFTVFVLVIYSNTFTSPFILDDLIRIEENPAIRVSDFSIPQIIKAGFNSSKTRPLAFITFALNHSLHQYDVFGYHILNLSIHILAGFFLYLFIQVTLRTPALKNRYQHTGMIAFFTALIWLVHPVQTQAVTYIVQRMTSMASLFFILSFLFYAYSSLAENNKKKWLWLISSAVAWLLSLGCKQITAVLPLLIFLYEWYFFQDLSKEWFKKSFKYLLGIAAFFILIFLIYTGFSPWEKIQSLHDYARHEFTITQRLLTQFRVIVLYISLILLPLPARLNLDYDFALSQSLINPISTLFSLIAIIGLITLALYLAKKKRLISFCILWFFVNHLIESSILPLAIIFEHRNYLPSMMVCLIPVVLAYRYIRPDWLKVGLLSALVIGLSVWTYQRNRVWENKVTLWTDVVKKSPGKARPHFNLGSAFSGQKEDEQAIPQYQRALEIDPNLAQPHINLGEALERQGKMDEALEHYRTALELKPELPEALNNIGGILSKQGKTEEAIQYFQNALKFRPHYALAHFNLARALVKIGRTEEGIRHYYAAIQFKPDYVAAHNDLGSIYINMGEEQKAIQHYMAALQIDPDLVEVYNNLGIALMQEGKIDAAISQFQKALKLKPGFIMAENNLNRALAIRQRLETEISRIDKLLKDNPENFVLHFQLGNLYFRKGEQDQAIKQYNRALQLNPKFVPALKNLALVTAAKKEYYRALTIFSDILNYEPNDAETHFNIACMYSRLNRVDESIEWLKKAIGKGYTNWESIKKDSDLDNIRKSSAYKQLIQGH
;
A
#
# COMPACT_ATOMS: atom_id res chain seq x y z
N MET A 1 38.46 72.51 54.77
CA MET A 1 37.85 73.68 54.06
C MET A 1 37.29 73.19 52.72
N ARG A 2 35.96 73.38 52.57
CA ARG A 2 35.19 73.73 51.39
C ARG A 2 35.23 72.76 50.23
N THR A 3 34.21 71.94 50.04
CA THR A 3 32.87 72.15 49.29
C THR A 3 33.07 72.22 47.81
N SER A 4 32.50 71.39 47.02
CA SER A 4 31.23 71.67 46.31
C SER A 4 30.71 70.45 45.53
N LYS A 5 29.40 70.29 45.67
CA LYS A 5 28.52 69.48 44.83
C LYS A 5 28.60 69.93 43.36
N ASN A 6 28.41 69.00 42.44
CA ASN A 6 27.50 69.23 41.35
C ASN A 6 26.87 67.97 40.79
N ASP A 7 25.56 67.87 40.89
CA ASP A 7 24.64 67.00 40.22
C ASP A 7 24.71 67.21 38.71
N THR A 8 24.69 66.09 37.92
CA THR A 8 24.07 66.10 36.59
C THR A 8 23.44 64.73 36.32
N THR A 9 22.12 64.73 36.48
CA THR A 9 21.18 63.75 35.88
C THR A 9 21.43 63.62 34.37
N LYS A 10 21.72 62.41 33.93
CA LYS A 10 21.53 62.06 32.49
C LYS A 10 20.91 60.65 32.38
N GLY A 11 19.67 60.70 31.96
CA GLY A 11 19.05 59.79 30.99
C GLY A 11 19.09 58.28 31.27
N GLN A 12 18.07 57.75 31.89
CA GLN A 12 17.69 56.36 31.75
C GLN A 12 17.19 56.12 30.28
N GLY A 13 18.13 55.72 29.42
CA GLY A 13 17.78 55.06 28.17
C GLY A 13 17.43 53.63 28.45
N VAL A 14 16.16 53.29 28.39
CA VAL A 14 15.64 51.93 28.52
C VAL A 14 16.20 51.09 27.35
N GLY A 15 17.29 50.40 27.62
CA GLY A 15 17.85 49.36 26.75
C GLY A 15 17.04 48.05 26.92
N LEU A 16 16.06 47.86 26.08
CA LEU A 16 15.19 46.66 26.03
C LEU A 16 15.90 45.44 25.42
N PHE A 17 17.23 45.39 25.43
CA PHE A 17 18.06 44.29 24.86
C PHE A 17 19.17 43.82 25.81
N SER A 18 18.89 43.64 27.09
CA SER A 18 19.91 43.08 27.99
C SER A 18 19.36 41.84 28.72
N THR A 19 20.03 40.75 28.47
CA THR A 19 20.08 39.45 29.15
C THR A 19 19.41 38.27 28.40
N ILE A 20 19.72 38.10 27.10
CA ILE A 20 19.60 36.75 26.52
C ILE A 20 20.75 35.89 27.09
N SER A 21 20.43 34.88 27.90
CA SER A 21 21.45 34.01 28.50
C SER A 21 22.23 33.28 27.39
N ALA A 22 23.50 32.96 27.61
CA ALA A 22 24.33 32.19 26.65
C ALA A 22 23.64 30.89 26.20
N ARG A 23 22.78 30.32 27.05
CA ARG A 23 21.94 29.15 26.74
C ARG A 23 20.85 29.50 25.73
N GLN A 24 20.19 30.65 25.85
CA GLN A 24 19.17 31.12 24.91
C GLN A 24 19.78 31.43 23.54
N VAL A 25 20.96 32.08 23.48
CA VAL A 25 21.70 32.32 22.24
C VAL A 25 22.06 30.99 21.54
N SER A 26 22.45 29.97 22.30
CA SER A 26 22.76 28.63 21.76
C SER A 26 21.50 27.96 21.17
N LEU A 27 20.35 28.05 21.83
CA LEU A 27 19.09 27.48 21.36
C LEU A 27 18.60 28.18 20.08
N VAL A 28 18.65 29.51 20.03
CA VAL A 28 18.27 30.29 18.85
C VAL A 28 19.16 29.92 17.65
N LYS A 29 20.48 29.79 17.84
CA LYS A 29 21.39 29.34 16.78
C LYS A 29 21.05 27.95 16.27
N SER A 30 20.75 27.01 17.16
CA SER A 30 20.39 25.64 16.76
C SER A 30 19.06 25.60 16.00
N PHE A 31 18.08 26.40 16.42
CA PHE A 31 16.81 26.56 15.72
C PHE A 31 16.99 27.14 14.30
N LEU A 32 17.81 28.19 14.16
CA LEU A 32 18.11 28.79 12.85
C LEU A 32 18.81 27.79 11.91
N VAL A 33 19.69 26.95 12.43
CA VAL A 33 20.33 25.91 11.64
C VAL A 33 19.32 24.85 11.18
N LEU A 34 18.43 24.38 12.09
CA LEU A 34 17.38 23.43 11.72
C LEU A 34 16.44 24.04 10.67
N PHE A 35 16.00 25.27 10.88
CA PHE A 35 15.15 25.98 9.92
C PHE A 35 15.82 26.11 8.54
N PHE A 36 17.09 26.51 8.51
CA PHE A 36 17.86 26.59 7.26
C PHE A 36 17.97 25.24 6.57
N PHE A 37 18.31 24.17 7.31
CA PHE A 37 18.37 22.81 6.76
C PHE A 37 17.01 22.36 6.20
N THR A 38 15.93 22.67 6.90
CA THR A 38 14.57 22.34 6.47
C THR A 38 14.24 23.00 5.14
N VAL A 39 14.36 24.32 5.06
CA VAL A 39 14.03 25.05 3.83
C VAL A 39 14.93 24.61 2.67
N PHE A 40 16.23 24.49 2.91
CA PHE A 40 17.20 24.15 1.88
C PHE A 40 16.99 22.74 1.31
N VAL A 41 16.77 21.75 2.19
CA VAL A 41 16.54 20.36 1.78
C VAL A 41 15.18 20.21 1.10
N LEU A 42 14.12 20.90 1.57
CA LEU A 42 12.80 20.90 0.90
C LEU A 42 12.90 21.40 -0.54
N VAL A 43 13.70 22.43 -0.81
CA VAL A 43 13.92 22.94 -2.18
C VAL A 43 14.61 21.87 -3.05
N ILE A 44 15.66 21.22 -2.54
CA ILE A 44 16.46 20.25 -3.31
C ILE A 44 15.69 18.97 -3.60
N TYR A 45 14.80 18.54 -2.69
CA TYR A 45 13.99 17.35 -2.83
C TYR A 45 12.56 17.64 -3.29
N SER A 46 12.23 18.88 -3.71
CA SER A 46 10.87 19.29 -4.11
C SER A 46 10.27 18.45 -5.24
N ASN A 47 11.10 17.86 -6.08
CA ASN A 47 10.72 17.02 -7.22
C ASN A 47 10.56 15.53 -6.87
N THR A 48 10.58 15.16 -5.58
CA THR A 48 10.42 13.74 -5.17
C THR A 48 9.06 13.42 -4.57
N PHE A 49 8.22 14.41 -4.29
CA PHE A 49 6.97 14.20 -3.58
C PHE A 49 5.93 13.37 -4.33
N THR A 50 6.06 13.27 -5.64
CA THR A 50 5.19 12.48 -6.52
C THR A 50 5.84 11.18 -6.99
N SER A 51 7.06 10.86 -6.52
CA SER A 51 7.76 9.64 -6.90
C SER A 51 6.96 8.39 -6.47
N PRO A 52 6.70 7.44 -7.39
CA PRO A 52 5.81 6.32 -7.12
C PRO A 52 6.45 5.25 -6.22
N PHE A 53 5.61 4.35 -5.69
CA PHE A 53 6.10 3.10 -5.12
C PHE A 53 6.81 2.26 -6.16
N ILE A 54 7.96 1.67 -5.79
CA ILE A 54 8.81 0.85 -6.67
C ILE A 54 9.34 -0.38 -5.93
N LEU A 55 9.63 -1.45 -6.66
CA LEU A 55 10.30 -2.66 -6.14
C LEU A 55 9.73 -3.13 -4.79
N ASP A 56 10.57 -3.09 -3.74
CA ASP A 56 10.20 -3.52 -2.38
C ASP A 56 9.04 -2.70 -1.77
N ASP A 57 8.80 -1.47 -2.24
CA ASP A 57 7.65 -0.67 -1.79
C ASP A 57 6.33 -1.37 -2.12
N LEU A 58 6.23 -1.99 -3.31
CA LEU A 58 5.04 -2.70 -3.76
C LEU A 58 4.70 -3.85 -2.80
N ILE A 59 5.65 -4.74 -2.54
CA ILE A 59 5.45 -5.93 -1.70
C ILE A 59 5.29 -5.56 -0.22
N ARG A 60 6.09 -4.58 0.27
CA ARG A 60 6.18 -4.28 1.69
C ARG A 60 5.16 -3.24 2.18
N ILE A 61 4.63 -2.41 1.27
CA ILE A 61 3.70 -1.32 1.58
C ILE A 61 2.39 -1.54 0.81
N GLU A 62 2.39 -1.50 -0.51
CA GLU A 62 1.17 -1.49 -1.32
C GLU A 62 0.39 -2.82 -1.21
N GLU A 63 1.07 -3.95 -1.33
CA GLU A 63 0.48 -5.30 -1.27
C GLU A 63 0.43 -5.89 0.14
N ASN A 64 0.98 -5.21 1.15
CA ASN A 64 1.07 -5.75 2.51
C ASN A 64 -0.23 -5.52 3.30
N PRO A 65 -1.08 -6.54 3.48
CA PRO A 65 -2.35 -6.37 4.20
C PRO A 65 -2.14 -6.07 5.69
N ALA A 66 -0.99 -6.40 6.26
CA ALA A 66 -0.73 -6.21 7.69
C ALA A 66 -0.57 -4.75 8.10
N ILE A 67 -0.24 -3.83 7.16
CA ILE A 67 -0.16 -2.40 7.46
C ILE A 67 -1.51 -1.67 7.25
N ARG A 68 -2.51 -2.34 6.69
CA ARG A 68 -3.84 -1.78 6.43
C ARG A 68 -4.64 -1.75 7.73
N VAL A 69 -4.54 -0.67 8.47
CA VAL A 69 -5.26 -0.48 9.74
C VAL A 69 -6.54 0.30 9.45
N SER A 70 -7.69 -0.29 9.81
CA SER A 70 -9.01 0.33 9.60
C SER A 70 -9.32 1.43 10.62
N ASP A 71 -8.80 1.29 11.86
CA ASP A 71 -9.03 2.22 12.95
C ASP A 71 -7.72 2.89 13.38
N PHE A 72 -7.75 4.21 13.53
CA PHE A 72 -6.62 4.98 14.05
C PHE A 72 -6.46 4.75 15.57
N SER A 73 -6.00 3.54 15.95
CA SER A 73 -5.67 3.21 17.34
C SER A 73 -4.20 2.82 17.48
N ILE A 74 -3.54 3.37 18.51
CA ILE A 74 -2.11 3.09 18.77
C ILE A 74 -1.83 1.59 18.92
N PRO A 75 -2.64 0.79 19.65
CA PRO A 75 -2.41 -0.65 19.75
C PRO A 75 -2.48 -1.38 18.42
N GLN A 76 -3.40 -1.01 17.53
CA GLN A 76 -3.52 -1.64 16.21
C GLN A 76 -2.33 -1.29 15.30
N ILE A 77 -1.87 -0.03 15.31
CA ILE A 77 -0.70 0.41 14.57
C ILE A 77 0.57 -0.34 15.04
N ILE A 78 0.76 -0.49 16.36
CA ILE A 78 1.87 -1.27 16.91
C ILE A 78 1.76 -2.74 16.47
N LYS A 79 0.59 -3.35 16.59
CA LYS A 79 0.33 -4.74 16.16
C LYS A 79 0.60 -4.93 14.66
N ALA A 80 0.18 -3.98 13.81
CA ALA A 80 0.45 -3.97 12.39
C ALA A 80 1.97 -3.99 12.08
N GLY A 81 2.76 -3.21 12.82
CA GLY A 81 4.22 -3.20 12.68
C GLY A 81 4.87 -4.55 12.99
N PHE A 82 4.49 -5.18 14.10
CA PHE A 82 5.01 -6.49 14.49
C PHE A 82 4.50 -7.64 13.60
N ASN A 83 3.27 -7.56 13.10
CA ASN A 83 2.74 -8.53 12.14
C ASN A 83 3.46 -8.45 10.78
N SER A 84 3.80 -7.24 10.34
CA SER A 84 4.53 -7.03 9.09
C SER A 84 5.99 -7.46 9.16
N SER A 85 6.65 -7.24 10.30
CA SER A 85 8.05 -7.64 10.48
C SER A 85 8.43 -7.77 11.96
N LYS A 86 8.80 -8.99 12.37
CA LYS A 86 9.32 -9.23 13.73
C LYS A 86 10.70 -8.60 13.96
N THR A 87 11.49 -8.37 12.92
CA THR A 87 12.88 -7.88 12.99
C THR A 87 13.02 -6.38 12.74
N ARG A 88 11.99 -5.73 12.19
CA ARG A 88 11.97 -4.30 11.85
C ARG A 88 10.65 -3.63 12.21
N PRO A 89 10.07 -3.92 13.40
CA PRO A 89 8.70 -3.50 13.71
C PRO A 89 8.53 -1.98 13.69
N LEU A 90 9.53 -1.22 14.12
CA LEU A 90 9.42 0.24 14.23
C LEU A 90 9.25 0.92 12.87
N ALA A 91 9.95 0.45 11.84
CA ALA A 91 9.76 0.98 10.48
C ALA A 91 8.35 0.69 9.95
N PHE A 92 7.85 -0.54 10.17
CA PHE A 92 6.51 -0.91 9.72
C PHE A 92 5.39 -0.23 10.53
N ILE A 93 5.61 0.09 11.81
CA ILE A 93 4.72 0.98 12.59
C ILE A 93 4.56 2.33 11.86
N THR A 94 5.65 2.92 11.35
CA THR A 94 5.54 4.19 10.62
C THR A 94 4.89 4.05 9.25
N PHE A 95 5.00 2.90 8.58
CA PHE A 95 4.24 2.65 7.33
C PHE A 95 2.76 2.45 7.62
N ALA A 96 2.38 1.72 8.67
CA ALA A 96 0.99 1.57 9.08
C ALA A 96 0.38 2.94 9.49
N LEU A 97 1.14 3.79 10.17
CA LEU A 97 0.74 5.16 10.47
C LEU A 97 0.52 5.99 9.21
N ASN A 98 1.44 5.94 8.24
CA ASN A 98 1.24 6.62 6.95
C ASN A 98 0.01 6.09 6.22
N HIS A 99 -0.16 4.76 6.15
CA HIS A 99 -1.33 4.18 5.50
C HIS A 99 -2.64 4.63 6.15
N SER A 100 -2.72 4.69 7.48
CA SER A 100 -3.94 5.15 8.19
C SER A 100 -4.27 6.63 7.94
N LEU A 101 -3.25 7.47 7.65
CA LEU A 101 -3.43 8.92 7.42
C LEU A 101 -3.59 9.27 5.93
N HIS A 102 -2.86 8.60 5.06
CA HIS A 102 -2.71 8.97 3.65
C HIS A 102 -3.06 7.85 2.69
N GLN A 103 -3.44 6.67 3.19
CA GLN A 103 -3.63 5.47 2.38
C GLN A 103 -2.42 5.21 1.47
N TYR A 104 -2.60 5.28 0.14
CA TYR A 104 -1.52 5.10 -0.84
C TYR A 104 -1.05 6.41 -1.48
N ASP A 105 -1.44 7.59 -0.94
CA ASP A 105 -0.88 8.86 -1.40
C ASP A 105 0.60 8.95 -0.98
N VAL A 106 1.48 8.88 -1.98
CA VAL A 106 2.94 8.87 -1.83
C VAL A 106 3.49 10.14 -1.17
N PHE A 107 2.77 11.28 -1.29
CA PHE A 107 3.19 12.56 -0.73
C PHE A 107 3.46 12.46 0.78
N GLY A 108 2.54 11.86 1.53
CA GLY A 108 2.71 11.70 2.99
C GLY A 108 3.89 10.80 3.36
N TYR A 109 4.22 9.81 2.54
CA TYR A 109 5.38 8.94 2.74
C TYR A 109 6.70 9.69 2.51
N HIS A 110 6.78 10.52 1.46
CA HIS A 110 7.97 11.32 1.15
C HIS A 110 8.22 12.42 2.19
N ILE A 111 7.18 13.12 2.65
CA ILE A 111 7.29 14.12 3.71
C ILE A 111 7.91 13.53 4.97
N LEU A 112 7.47 12.34 5.39
CA LEU A 112 8.03 11.70 6.58
C LEU A 112 9.49 11.26 6.37
N ASN A 113 9.81 10.67 5.21
CA ASN A 113 11.20 10.30 4.87
C ASN A 113 12.13 11.52 4.89
N LEU A 114 11.68 12.62 4.30
CA LEU A 114 12.46 13.85 4.24
C LEU A 114 12.64 14.49 5.62
N SER A 115 11.59 14.46 6.46
CA SER A 115 11.67 14.91 7.86
C SER A 115 12.70 14.11 8.65
N ILE A 116 12.72 12.79 8.49
CA ILE A 116 13.73 11.92 9.10
C ILE A 116 15.14 12.29 8.63
N HIS A 117 15.32 12.57 7.35
CA HIS A 117 16.61 12.97 6.77
C HIS A 117 17.11 14.30 7.33
N ILE A 118 16.23 15.32 7.40
CA ILE A 118 16.54 16.62 7.97
C ILE A 118 16.96 16.50 9.44
N LEU A 119 16.20 15.72 10.24
CA LEU A 119 16.52 15.47 11.64
C LEU A 119 17.84 14.72 11.81
N ALA A 120 18.13 13.74 10.96
CA ALA A 120 19.41 13.03 10.98
C ALA A 120 20.59 13.99 10.71
N GLY A 121 20.45 14.90 9.74
CA GLY A 121 21.47 15.95 9.49
C GLY A 121 21.62 16.93 10.64
N PHE A 122 20.53 17.31 11.27
CA PHE A 122 20.55 18.21 12.43
C PHE A 122 21.23 17.54 13.64
N PHE A 123 20.94 16.27 13.92
CA PHE A 123 21.64 15.55 15.00
C PHE A 123 23.11 15.26 14.67
N LEU A 124 23.43 15.05 13.40
CA LEU A 124 24.82 14.98 12.95
C LEU A 124 25.56 16.30 13.23
N TYR A 125 24.94 17.45 12.93
CA TYR A 125 25.49 18.78 13.27
C TYR A 125 25.78 18.89 14.77
N LEU A 126 24.82 18.52 15.63
CA LEU A 126 25.01 18.58 17.09
C LEU A 126 26.09 17.60 17.55
N PHE A 127 26.11 16.38 17.01
CA PHE A 127 27.09 15.35 17.34
C PHE A 127 28.54 15.82 17.01
N ILE A 128 28.72 16.41 15.83
CA ILE A 128 30.06 16.93 15.46
C ILE A 128 30.49 18.07 16.40
N GLN A 129 29.57 19.00 16.75
CA GLN A 129 29.87 20.07 17.69
C GLN A 129 30.34 19.50 19.06
N VAL A 130 29.62 18.50 19.57
CA VAL A 130 29.97 17.86 20.84
C VAL A 130 31.30 17.12 20.73
N THR A 131 31.52 16.40 19.64
CA THR A 131 32.78 15.68 19.37
C THR A 131 33.98 16.60 19.37
N LEU A 132 33.88 17.78 18.73
CA LEU A 132 34.97 18.76 18.68
C LEU A 132 35.28 19.42 20.06
N ARG A 133 34.37 19.25 21.03
CA ARG A 133 34.54 19.73 22.44
C ARG A 133 35.09 18.65 23.39
N THR A 134 35.30 17.43 22.93
CA THR A 134 35.84 16.33 23.74
C THR A 134 37.26 16.63 24.24
N PRO A 135 37.70 16.04 25.35
CA PRO A 135 39.00 16.32 25.93
C PRO A 135 40.19 16.25 24.95
N ALA A 136 40.19 15.27 24.05
CA ALA A 136 41.23 15.05 23.06
C ALA A 136 41.25 16.08 21.92
N LEU A 137 40.12 16.78 21.66
CA LEU A 137 39.98 17.71 20.54
C LEU A 137 39.73 19.18 20.98
N LYS A 138 39.41 19.41 22.26
CA LYS A 138 39.22 20.75 22.84
C LYS A 138 40.40 21.67 22.47
N ASN A 139 40.07 22.85 21.95
CA ASN A 139 41.04 23.88 21.51
C ASN A 139 41.92 23.54 20.29
N ARG A 140 41.71 22.37 19.63
CA ARG A 140 42.44 22.03 18.40
C ARG A 140 41.80 22.58 17.14
N TYR A 141 40.49 22.93 17.18
CA TYR A 141 39.75 23.43 16.05
C TYR A 141 39.07 24.75 16.39
N GLN A 142 39.35 25.75 15.59
CA GLN A 142 38.62 27.01 15.60
C GLN A 142 37.32 26.82 14.75
N HIS A 143 36.32 27.69 14.95
CA HIS A 143 35.06 27.70 14.17
C HIS A 143 34.28 26.35 14.19
N THR A 144 34.26 25.65 15.32
CA THR A 144 33.62 24.34 15.48
C THR A 144 32.17 24.28 14.99
N GLY A 145 31.42 25.41 15.16
CA GLY A 145 30.04 25.51 14.65
C GLY A 145 29.94 25.46 13.12
N MET A 146 30.88 26.16 12.43
CA MET A 146 30.91 26.17 10.95
C MET A 146 31.38 24.85 10.39
N ILE A 147 32.37 24.19 11.03
CA ILE A 147 32.80 22.85 10.66
C ILE A 147 31.62 21.87 10.73
N ALA A 148 30.86 21.89 11.83
CA ALA A 148 29.69 21.04 12.00
C ALA A 148 28.59 21.37 10.98
N PHE A 149 28.34 22.65 10.74
CA PHE A 149 27.32 23.13 9.78
C PHE A 149 27.62 22.65 8.35
N PHE A 150 28.81 22.93 7.83
CA PHE A 150 29.15 22.52 6.47
C PHE A 150 29.19 21.00 6.32
N THR A 151 29.67 20.27 7.34
CA THR A 151 29.66 18.81 7.30
C THR A 151 28.26 18.23 7.20
N ALA A 152 27.34 18.68 8.06
CA ALA A 152 25.96 18.24 8.03
C ALA A 152 25.25 18.65 6.73
N LEU A 153 25.51 19.87 6.23
CA LEU A 153 24.94 20.38 5.00
C LEU A 153 25.45 19.61 3.78
N ILE A 154 26.77 19.34 3.66
CA ILE A 154 27.33 18.51 2.60
C ILE A 154 26.70 17.12 2.62
N TRP A 155 26.55 16.51 3.80
CA TRP A 155 25.93 15.21 3.92
C TRP A 155 24.44 15.21 3.52
N LEU A 156 23.66 16.22 3.93
CA LEU A 156 22.24 16.39 3.60
C LEU A 156 21.98 16.49 2.09
N VAL A 157 22.87 17.21 1.39
CA VAL A 157 22.69 17.45 -0.05
C VAL A 157 23.49 16.49 -0.92
N HIS A 158 24.08 15.46 -0.36
CA HIS A 158 24.93 14.55 -1.11
C HIS A 158 24.11 13.60 -1.99
N PRO A 159 24.36 13.49 -3.31
CA PRO A 159 23.55 12.69 -4.24
C PRO A 159 23.41 11.21 -3.86
N VAL A 160 24.39 10.65 -3.18
CA VAL A 160 24.36 9.25 -2.66
C VAL A 160 23.21 9.01 -1.68
N GLN A 161 22.64 10.08 -1.06
CA GLN A 161 21.54 9.95 -0.12
C GLN A 161 20.19 9.77 -0.82
N THR A 162 20.07 10.10 -2.11
CA THR A 162 18.81 10.06 -2.86
C THR A 162 18.10 8.72 -2.70
N GLN A 163 18.82 7.60 -2.86
CA GLN A 163 18.20 6.28 -2.71
C GLN A 163 17.65 6.04 -1.29
N ALA A 164 18.33 6.51 -0.24
CA ALA A 164 17.86 6.34 1.13
C ALA A 164 16.70 7.25 1.52
N VAL A 165 16.49 8.35 0.79
CA VAL A 165 15.44 9.37 1.06
C VAL A 165 14.23 9.19 0.16
N THR A 166 14.45 9.06 -1.16
CA THR A 166 13.39 9.02 -2.18
C THR A 166 12.79 7.63 -2.32
N TYR A 167 13.58 6.55 -2.20
CA TYR A 167 13.06 5.19 -2.17
C TYR A 167 12.36 4.94 -0.84
N ILE A 168 11.02 4.85 -0.83
CA ILE A 168 10.18 4.96 0.37
C ILE A 168 10.52 3.90 1.42
N VAL A 169 10.68 2.64 1.03
CA VAL A 169 11.01 1.54 1.95
C VAL A 169 12.35 1.73 2.66
N GLN A 170 13.26 2.53 2.09
CA GLN A 170 14.54 2.83 2.71
C GLN A 170 14.44 3.79 3.91
N ARG A 171 13.22 4.21 4.28
CA ARG A 171 12.94 4.75 5.61
C ARG A 171 13.53 3.90 6.71
N MET A 172 13.58 2.58 6.52
CA MET A 172 14.24 1.66 7.45
C MET A 172 15.69 2.05 7.70
N THR A 173 16.42 2.45 6.63
CA THR A 173 17.82 2.86 6.71
C THR A 173 18.00 4.26 7.30
N SER A 174 17.20 5.23 6.84
CA SER A 174 17.28 6.61 7.31
C SER A 174 16.86 6.75 8.78
N MET A 175 15.78 6.08 9.21
CA MET A 175 15.36 6.03 10.61
C MET A 175 16.38 5.32 11.50
N ALA A 176 16.92 4.18 11.06
CA ALA A 176 17.96 3.50 11.81
C ALA A 176 19.17 4.41 12.04
N SER A 177 19.57 5.16 11.01
CA SER A 177 20.69 6.10 11.09
C SER A 177 20.39 7.32 11.97
N LEU A 178 19.16 7.82 11.95
CA LEU A 178 18.68 8.89 12.83
C LEU A 178 18.84 8.48 14.30
N PHE A 179 18.31 7.33 14.69
CA PHE A 179 18.40 6.85 16.06
C PHE A 179 19.84 6.45 16.44
N PHE A 180 20.63 5.99 15.48
CA PHE A 180 22.04 5.68 15.67
C PHE A 180 22.84 6.93 16.04
N ILE A 181 22.72 8.01 15.27
CA ILE A 181 23.45 9.27 15.56
C ILE A 181 22.94 9.94 16.85
N LEU A 182 21.65 9.79 17.13
CA LEU A 182 21.05 10.25 18.37
C LEU A 182 21.60 9.51 19.59
N SER A 183 21.77 8.18 19.49
CA SER A 183 22.43 7.36 20.51
C SER A 183 23.85 7.82 20.76
N PHE A 184 24.63 8.09 19.73
CA PHE A 184 25.98 8.65 19.85
C PHE A 184 26.00 10.01 20.50
N LEU A 185 25.10 10.90 20.14
CA LEU A 185 24.99 12.23 20.72
C LEU A 185 24.70 12.13 22.23
N PHE A 186 23.76 11.28 22.64
CA PHE A 186 23.47 11.07 24.05
C PHE A 186 24.63 10.44 24.81
N TYR A 187 25.34 9.49 24.20
CA TYR A 187 26.56 8.94 24.77
C TYR A 187 27.63 10.02 25.00
N ALA A 188 27.87 10.87 23.99
CA ALA A 188 28.82 11.97 24.10
C ALA A 188 28.43 12.96 25.22
N TYR A 189 27.14 13.30 25.38
CA TYR A 189 26.64 14.09 26.51
C TYR A 189 26.83 13.37 27.86
N SER A 190 26.64 12.05 27.91
CA SER A 190 26.88 11.26 29.12
C SER A 190 28.36 11.34 29.54
N SER A 191 29.27 11.17 28.56
CA SER A 191 30.72 11.21 28.83
C SER A 191 31.26 12.60 29.25
N LEU A 192 30.54 13.68 28.86
CA LEU A 192 30.85 15.06 29.21
C LEU A 192 30.11 15.55 30.48
N ALA A 193 29.18 14.76 31.01
CA ALA A 193 28.36 15.20 32.14
C ALA A 193 29.14 15.15 33.46
N GLU A 194 29.17 16.27 34.21
CA GLU A 194 29.80 16.37 35.53
C GLU A 194 28.94 15.71 36.64
N ASN A 195 27.62 15.70 36.46
CA ASN A 195 26.67 15.19 37.44
C ASN A 195 26.27 13.74 37.14
N ASN A 196 26.40 12.85 38.13
CA ASN A 196 26.10 11.43 37.95
C ASN A 196 24.65 11.15 37.53
N LYS A 197 23.64 11.90 38.01
CA LYS A 197 22.25 11.74 37.61
C LYS A 197 22.08 12.05 36.10
N LYS A 198 22.68 13.15 35.63
CA LYS A 198 22.65 13.52 34.19
C LYS A 198 23.42 12.50 33.35
N LYS A 199 24.55 12.00 33.86
CA LYS A 199 25.33 10.96 33.18
C LYS A 199 24.48 9.71 32.91
N TRP A 200 23.84 9.18 33.92
CA TRP A 200 22.98 8.01 33.80
C TRP A 200 21.77 8.27 32.91
N LEU A 201 21.12 9.44 33.02
CA LEU A 201 20.01 9.82 32.14
C LEU A 201 20.41 9.76 30.66
N TRP A 202 21.52 10.38 30.31
CA TRP A 202 22.01 10.37 28.95
C TRP A 202 22.46 8.97 28.50
N LEU A 203 23.03 8.17 29.38
CA LEU A 203 23.42 6.79 29.04
C LEU A 203 22.19 5.91 28.76
N ILE A 204 21.16 6.01 29.57
CA ILE A 204 19.89 5.30 29.34
C ILE A 204 19.25 5.78 28.04
N SER A 205 19.21 7.09 27.81
CA SER A 205 18.69 7.65 26.55
C SER A 205 19.46 7.13 25.32
N SER A 206 20.79 6.98 25.43
CA SER A 206 21.62 6.39 24.40
C SER A 206 21.24 4.93 24.13
N ALA A 207 21.06 4.13 25.17
CA ALA A 207 20.65 2.73 25.05
C ALA A 207 19.25 2.60 24.41
N VAL A 208 18.29 3.42 24.83
CA VAL A 208 16.94 3.44 24.23
C VAL A 208 17.00 3.82 22.76
N ALA A 209 17.73 4.86 22.38
CA ALA A 209 17.91 5.25 21.00
C ALA A 209 18.54 4.13 20.15
N TRP A 210 19.52 3.38 20.72
CA TRP A 210 20.09 2.23 20.04
C TRP A 210 19.07 1.09 19.83
N LEU A 211 18.27 0.77 20.83
CA LEU A 211 17.20 -0.23 20.68
C LEU A 211 16.18 0.18 19.60
N LEU A 212 15.79 1.44 19.55
CA LEU A 212 14.96 1.98 18.48
C LEU A 212 15.63 1.85 17.12
N SER A 213 16.94 2.12 17.04
CA SER A 213 17.73 1.94 15.81
C SER A 213 17.73 0.49 15.32
N LEU A 214 17.93 -0.49 16.22
CA LEU A 214 17.86 -1.92 15.93
C LEU A 214 16.47 -2.35 15.46
N GLY A 215 15.40 -1.78 16.04
CA GLY A 215 14.02 -2.00 15.62
C GLY A 215 13.67 -1.46 14.23
N CYS A 216 14.55 -0.66 13.63
CA CYS A 216 14.42 -0.20 12.26
C CYS A 216 15.24 -1.06 11.28
N LYS A 217 16.53 -1.29 11.56
CA LYS A 217 17.41 -2.09 10.71
C LYS A 217 18.60 -2.63 11.51
N GLN A 218 18.93 -3.90 11.35
CA GLN A 218 19.94 -4.62 12.15
C GLN A 218 21.38 -4.17 11.88
N ILE A 219 21.65 -3.43 10.81
CA ILE A 219 22.99 -2.89 10.49
C ILE A 219 23.59 -2.06 11.63
N THR A 220 22.74 -1.52 12.50
CA THR A 220 23.13 -0.67 13.64
C THR A 220 23.65 -1.44 14.84
N ALA A 221 23.73 -2.76 14.77
CA ALA A 221 24.33 -3.60 15.79
C ALA A 221 25.84 -3.31 16.01
N VAL A 222 26.50 -2.63 15.07
CA VAL A 222 27.91 -2.19 15.19
C VAL A 222 28.12 -1.02 16.18
N LEU A 223 27.04 -0.40 16.67
CA LEU A 223 27.12 0.79 17.55
C LEU A 223 28.01 0.61 18.80
N PRO A 224 27.94 -0.50 19.55
CA PRO A 224 28.79 -0.67 20.73
C PRO A 224 30.30 -0.65 20.38
N LEU A 225 30.68 -1.22 19.24
CA LEU A 225 32.06 -1.18 18.76
C LEU A 225 32.50 0.26 18.44
N LEU A 226 31.64 1.03 17.77
CA LEU A 226 31.95 2.42 17.48
C LEU A 226 31.93 3.31 18.70
N ILE A 227 31.06 3.09 19.68
CA ILE A 227 31.10 3.79 20.99
C ILE A 227 32.39 3.48 21.73
N PHE A 228 32.84 2.21 21.73
CA PHE A 228 34.11 1.82 22.32
C PHE A 228 35.31 2.55 21.64
N LEU A 229 35.33 2.61 20.31
CA LEU A 229 36.36 3.36 19.58
C LEU A 229 36.28 4.86 19.86
N TYR A 230 35.06 5.43 19.94
CA TYR A 230 34.86 6.85 20.23
C TYR A 230 35.37 7.22 21.62
N GLU A 231 35.05 6.41 22.64
CA GLU A 231 35.56 6.61 24.01
C GLU A 231 37.08 6.53 24.04
N TRP A 232 37.64 5.49 23.40
CA TRP A 232 39.08 5.30 23.38
C TRP A 232 39.82 6.44 22.67
N TYR A 233 39.27 6.95 21.59
CA TYR A 233 39.87 8.04 20.79
C TYR A 233 39.74 9.41 21.43
N PHE A 234 38.62 9.74 22.04
CA PHE A 234 38.29 11.11 22.38
C PHE A 234 38.26 11.41 23.88
N PHE A 235 38.18 10.38 24.73
CA PHE A 235 38.14 10.53 26.19
C PHE A 235 39.29 9.84 26.89
N GLN A 236 39.80 8.73 26.35
CA GLN A 236 40.81 7.90 27.02
C GLN A 236 42.23 8.04 26.39
N ASP A 237 42.40 9.04 25.58
CA ASP A 237 43.71 9.41 24.94
C ASP A 237 44.45 8.25 24.32
N LEU A 238 43.76 7.26 23.75
CA LEU A 238 44.35 6.03 23.17
C LEU A 238 45.12 5.19 24.17
N SER A 239 44.73 5.21 25.46
CA SER A 239 45.39 4.43 26.53
C SER A 239 45.30 2.94 26.25
N LYS A 240 46.46 2.27 26.29
CA LYS A 240 46.59 0.81 26.11
C LYS A 240 45.99 0.05 27.28
N GLU A 241 46.14 0.60 28.49
CA GLU A 241 45.64 0.00 29.73
C GLU A 241 44.12 0.02 29.73
N TRP A 242 43.52 1.18 29.42
CA TRP A 242 42.06 1.29 29.31
C TRP A 242 41.53 0.35 28.24
N PHE A 243 42.19 0.30 27.07
CA PHE A 243 41.82 -0.60 25.97
C PHE A 243 41.74 -2.06 26.43
N LYS A 244 42.83 -2.57 27.04
CA LYS A 244 42.89 -3.95 27.52
C LYS A 244 41.78 -4.24 28.59
N LYS A 245 41.56 -3.30 29.50
CA LYS A 245 40.53 -3.43 30.55
C LYS A 245 39.13 -3.43 29.98
N SER A 246 38.84 -2.53 29.02
CA SER A 246 37.49 -2.31 28.50
C SER A 246 37.13 -3.27 27.38
N PHE A 247 38.14 -3.80 26.64
CA PHE A 247 37.92 -4.78 25.57
C PHE A 247 37.25 -6.07 26.06
N LYS A 248 37.46 -6.45 27.34
CA LYS A 248 36.78 -7.58 27.99
C LYS A 248 35.26 -7.40 28.00
N TYR A 249 34.78 -6.18 28.21
CA TYR A 249 33.32 -5.90 28.18
C TYR A 249 32.77 -5.96 26.77
N LEU A 250 33.52 -5.49 25.78
CA LEU A 250 33.15 -5.61 24.37
C LEU A 250 33.04 -7.09 23.94
N LEU A 251 33.99 -7.92 24.36
CA LEU A 251 33.94 -9.38 24.15
C LEU A 251 32.72 -10.01 24.83
N GLY A 252 32.39 -9.57 26.07
CA GLY A 252 31.19 -10.03 26.79
C GLY A 252 29.90 -9.69 26.05
N ILE A 253 29.80 -8.47 25.52
CA ILE A 253 28.66 -8.05 24.70
C ILE A 253 28.58 -8.89 23.41
N ALA A 254 29.70 -9.09 22.74
CA ALA A 254 29.74 -9.92 21.52
C ALA A 254 29.33 -11.38 21.81
N ALA A 255 29.86 -11.97 22.91
CA ALA A 255 29.51 -13.33 23.34
C ALA A 255 28.01 -13.43 23.67
N PHE A 256 27.41 -12.42 24.31
CA PHE A 256 25.99 -12.37 24.59
C PHE A 256 25.14 -12.37 23.30
N PHE A 257 25.49 -11.57 22.30
CA PHE A 257 24.80 -11.58 21.00
C PHE A 257 25.00 -12.87 20.22
N ILE A 258 26.20 -13.47 20.29
CA ILE A 258 26.47 -14.78 19.70
C ILE A 258 25.60 -15.84 20.40
N LEU A 259 25.48 -15.81 21.72
CA LEU A 259 24.63 -16.74 22.46
C LEU A 259 23.15 -16.58 22.09
N ILE A 260 22.64 -15.35 21.99
CA ILE A 260 21.27 -15.09 21.52
C ILE A 260 21.09 -15.67 20.11
N PHE A 261 22.03 -15.45 19.22
CA PHE A 261 21.99 -15.99 17.85
C PHE A 261 22.02 -17.52 17.83
N LEU A 262 22.84 -18.15 18.67
CA LEU A 262 22.88 -19.61 18.81
C LEU A 262 21.55 -20.16 19.35
N ILE A 263 20.98 -19.53 20.37
CA ILE A 263 19.65 -19.91 20.87
C ILE A 263 18.58 -19.75 19.79
N TYR A 264 18.59 -18.65 19.06
CA TYR A 264 17.64 -18.38 17.96
C TYR A 264 17.75 -19.43 16.83
N THR A 265 18.94 -19.92 16.56
CA THR A 265 19.22 -20.95 15.54
C THR A 265 19.07 -22.37 16.04
N GLY A 266 18.69 -22.59 17.31
CA GLY A 266 18.61 -23.93 17.91
C GLY A 266 19.98 -24.62 17.96
N PHE A 267 21.06 -23.87 18.16
CA PHE A 267 22.47 -24.32 18.16
C PHE A 267 22.95 -24.93 16.84
N SER A 268 22.21 -24.76 15.74
CA SER A 268 22.59 -25.18 14.37
C SER A 268 22.76 -23.95 13.45
N PRO A 269 23.70 -23.02 13.75
CA PRO A 269 23.83 -21.78 12.98
C PRO A 269 24.18 -22.03 11.51
N TRP A 270 24.96 -23.09 11.22
CA TRP A 270 25.36 -23.40 9.85
C TRP A 270 24.21 -23.91 8.98
N GLU A 271 23.41 -24.83 9.51
CA GLU A 271 22.19 -25.30 8.84
C GLU A 271 21.20 -24.15 8.62
N LYS A 272 21.07 -23.26 9.62
CA LYS A 272 20.22 -22.08 9.51
C LYS A 272 20.75 -21.05 8.51
N ILE A 273 22.06 -20.88 8.42
CA ILE A 273 22.72 -20.02 7.40
C ILE A 273 22.57 -20.65 6.02
N GLN A 274 22.70 -21.98 5.88
CA GLN A 274 22.44 -22.69 4.64
C GLN A 274 20.94 -22.76 4.27
N SER A 275 20.06 -22.89 5.26
CA SER A 275 18.60 -22.84 5.08
C SER A 275 18.03 -21.42 4.92
N LEU A 276 18.84 -20.39 5.16
CA LEU A 276 18.56 -19.07 4.61
C LEU A 276 18.62 -19.22 3.09
N HIS A 277 17.50 -19.66 2.52
CA HIS A 277 17.23 -19.98 1.11
C HIS A 277 17.68 -18.92 0.09
N ASP A 278 18.29 -17.83 0.55
CA ASP A 278 18.62 -16.68 -0.27
C ASP A 278 19.86 -16.89 -1.13
N TYR A 279 20.80 -17.77 -0.71
CA TYR A 279 21.94 -18.08 -1.60
C TYR A 279 21.52 -18.93 -2.81
N ALA A 280 20.51 -19.82 -2.67
CA ALA A 280 19.96 -20.55 -3.80
C ALA A 280 19.16 -19.67 -4.78
N ARG A 281 18.73 -18.49 -4.31
CA ARG A 281 18.02 -17.49 -5.13
C ARG A 281 18.96 -16.45 -5.75
N HIS A 282 20.22 -16.37 -5.27
CA HIS A 282 21.22 -15.47 -5.79
C HIS A 282 22.18 -16.22 -6.73
N GLU A 283 22.56 -15.57 -7.82
CA GLU A 283 23.49 -16.08 -8.82
C GLU A 283 24.96 -16.06 -8.36
N PHE A 284 25.22 -16.06 -7.01
CA PHE A 284 26.57 -15.98 -6.47
C PHE A 284 26.76 -16.82 -5.21
N THR A 285 27.99 -17.31 -5.00
CA THR A 285 28.41 -18.04 -3.80
C THR A 285 28.87 -17.08 -2.69
N ILE A 286 29.02 -17.61 -1.47
CA ILE A 286 29.57 -16.87 -0.32
C ILE A 286 30.94 -16.29 -0.65
N THR A 287 31.83 -17.09 -1.27
CA THR A 287 33.17 -16.67 -1.64
C THR A 287 33.17 -15.56 -2.68
N GLN A 288 32.39 -15.70 -3.73
CA GLN A 288 32.22 -14.67 -4.75
C GLN A 288 31.71 -13.37 -4.15
N ARG A 289 30.74 -13.46 -3.23
CA ARG A 289 30.22 -12.30 -2.52
C ARG A 289 31.33 -11.59 -1.74
N LEU A 290 32.03 -12.30 -0.84
CA LEU A 290 33.09 -11.69 -0.01
C LEU A 290 34.19 -11.02 -0.86
N LEU A 291 34.67 -11.70 -1.90
CA LEU A 291 35.66 -11.16 -2.80
C LEU A 291 35.14 -9.92 -3.55
N THR A 292 33.90 -9.94 -4.00
CA THR A 292 33.29 -8.81 -4.71
C THR A 292 33.12 -7.61 -3.78
N GLN A 293 32.85 -7.82 -2.46
CA GLN A 293 32.68 -6.71 -1.51
C GLN A 293 33.93 -5.84 -1.38
N PHE A 294 35.16 -6.34 -1.59
CA PHE A 294 36.33 -5.47 -1.62
C PHE A 294 36.23 -4.40 -2.69
N ARG A 295 35.78 -4.77 -3.89
CA ARG A 295 35.61 -3.84 -5.02
C ARG A 295 34.42 -2.90 -4.76
N VAL A 296 33.35 -3.41 -4.14
CA VAL A 296 32.16 -2.62 -3.79
C VAL A 296 32.48 -1.54 -2.76
N ILE A 297 33.29 -1.84 -1.73
CA ILE A 297 33.72 -0.86 -0.73
C ILE A 297 34.53 0.27 -1.40
N VAL A 298 35.42 -0.05 -2.33
CA VAL A 298 36.16 0.96 -3.09
C VAL A 298 35.24 1.78 -4.00
N LEU A 299 34.25 1.13 -4.63
CA LEU A 299 33.19 1.83 -5.38
C LEU A 299 32.46 2.81 -4.46
N TYR A 300 32.03 2.41 -3.26
CA TYR A 300 31.34 3.27 -2.31
C TYR A 300 32.18 4.49 -1.92
N ILE A 301 33.47 4.32 -1.63
CA ILE A 301 34.37 5.44 -1.38
C ILE A 301 34.41 6.39 -2.59
N SER A 302 34.52 5.84 -3.80
CA SER A 302 34.53 6.65 -5.03
C SER A 302 33.22 7.39 -5.29
N LEU A 303 32.07 6.82 -4.93
CA LEU A 303 30.75 7.49 -5.04
C LEU A 303 30.58 8.59 -4.00
N ILE A 304 31.16 8.45 -2.80
CA ILE A 304 31.17 9.53 -1.81
C ILE A 304 32.08 10.68 -2.25
N LEU A 305 33.22 10.38 -2.88
CA LEU A 305 34.17 11.42 -3.32
C LEU A 305 33.73 12.13 -4.61
N LEU A 306 33.08 11.40 -5.53
CA LEU A 306 32.63 11.92 -6.83
C LEU A 306 31.26 11.36 -7.20
N PRO A 307 30.19 11.92 -6.60
CA PRO A 307 28.82 11.42 -6.74
C PRO A 307 28.09 11.94 -8.00
N LEU A 308 28.71 11.80 -9.15
CA LEU A 308 28.10 12.21 -10.42
C LEU A 308 26.79 11.43 -10.66
N PRO A 309 25.69 12.06 -11.07
CA PRO A 309 24.42 11.39 -11.34
C PRO A 309 24.54 10.23 -12.34
N ALA A 310 25.47 10.32 -13.29
CA ALA A 310 25.75 9.27 -14.26
C ALA A 310 26.36 7.98 -13.64
N ARG A 311 26.98 8.07 -12.47
CA ARG A 311 27.60 6.94 -11.76
C ARG A 311 26.66 6.29 -10.74
N LEU A 312 25.58 6.98 -10.36
CA LEU A 312 24.58 6.49 -9.41
C LEU A 312 23.55 5.61 -10.14
N ASN A 313 23.28 4.42 -9.62
CA ASN A 313 22.39 3.45 -10.25
C ASN A 313 21.57 2.69 -9.21
N LEU A 314 20.35 2.30 -9.54
CA LEU A 314 19.51 1.48 -8.66
C LEU A 314 19.92 0.00 -8.75
N ASP A 315 20.34 -0.47 -9.92
CA ASP A 315 20.71 -1.85 -10.19
C ASP A 315 22.01 -1.90 -11.01
N TYR A 316 23.11 -2.04 -10.29
CA TYR A 316 24.45 -2.04 -10.89
C TYR A 316 24.73 -3.34 -11.67
N ASP A 317 25.20 -3.21 -12.90
CA ASP A 317 25.84 -4.30 -13.62
C ASP A 317 27.31 -4.40 -13.15
N PHE A 318 27.57 -5.39 -12.29
CA PHE A 318 28.85 -5.50 -11.60
C PHE A 318 29.32 -6.94 -11.62
N ALA A 319 30.39 -7.19 -12.37
CA ALA A 319 30.95 -8.52 -12.50
C ALA A 319 31.41 -9.09 -11.14
N LEU A 320 31.02 -10.33 -10.86
CA LEU A 320 31.41 -11.04 -9.64
C LEU A 320 32.90 -11.40 -9.66
N SER A 321 33.55 -11.29 -8.49
CA SER A 321 34.92 -11.73 -8.33
C SER A 321 34.97 -13.24 -8.12
N GLN A 322 35.62 -13.95 -9.03
CA GLN A 322 35.80 -15.40 -8.96
C GLN A 322 37.00 -15.79 -8.06
N SER A 323 38.02 -14.92 -8.02
CA SER A 323 39.17 -15.07 -7.16
C SER A 323 39.77 -13.70 -6.79
N LEU A 324 40.85 -13.66 -6.05
CA LEU A 324 41.58 -12.42 -5.73
C LEU A 324 42.16 -11.73 -6.96
N ILE A 325 42.47 -12.48 -8.01
CA ILE A 325 43.07 -11.98 -9.25
C ILE A 325 42.12 -11.97 -10.44
N ASN A 326 40.92 -12.51 -10.29
CA ASN A 326 39.90 -12.51 -11.34
C ASN A 326 38.55 -11.89 -10.84
N PRO A 327 38.32 -10.60 -11.18
CA PRO A 327 39.20 -9.68 -11.90
C PRO A 327 40.31 -9.15 -10.98
N ILE A 328 41.44 -8.75 -11.57
CA ILE A 328 42.62 -8.24 -10.83
C ILE A 328 42.32 -7.02 -9.94
N SER A 329 41.29 -6.26 -10.28
CA SER A 329 40.75 -5.15 -9.48
C SER A 329 40.35 -5.58 -8.06
N THR A 330 40.06 -6.87 -7.82
CA THR A 330 39.76 -7.41 -6.49
C THR A 330 40.97 -7.31 -5.57
N LEU A 331 42.16 -7.71 -6.07
CA LEU A 331 43.42 -7.60 -5.33
C LEU A 331 43.79 -6.15 -5.03
N PHE A 332 43.71 -5.27 -6.04
CA PHE A 332 43.99 -3.85 -5.85
C PHE A 332 43.04 -3.20 -4.85
N SER A 333 41.78 -3.60 -4.86
CA SER A 333 40.77 -3.12 -3.89
C SER A 333 41.10 -3.58 -2.46
N LEU A 334 41.51 -4.82 -2.29
CA LEU A 334 41.93 -5.33 -0.99
C LEU A 334 43.16 -4.57 -0.46
N ILE A 335 44.17 -4.35 -1.32
CA ILE A 335 45.38 -3.57 -0.98
C ILE A 335 45.00 -2.14 -0.59
N ALA A 336 44.09 -1.50 -1.33
CA ALA A 336 43.63 -0.15 -1.02
C ALA A 336 42.91 -0.09 0.34
N ILE A 337 42.05 -1.07 0.66
CA ILE A 337 41.37 -1.17 1.95
C ILE A 337 42.36 -1.33 3.10
N ILE A 338 43.33 -2.27 2.95
CA ILE A 338 44.39 -2.48 3.94
C ILE A 338 45.20 -1.20 4.10
N GLY A 339 45.58 -0.54 3.02
CA GLY A 339 46.27 0.74 3.01
C GLY A 339 45.54 1.84 3.77
N LEU A 340 44.23 2.00 3.54
CA LEU A 340 43.41 2.97 4.24
C LEU A 340 43.24 2.67 5.74
N ILE A 341 43.11 1.40 6.11
CA ILE A 341 43.05 0.99 7.52
C ILE A 341 44.39 1.24 8.20
N THR A 342 45.51 0.90 7.54
CA THR A 342 46.86 1.17 8.03
C THR A 342 47.12 2.67 8.19
N LEU A 343 46.67 3.47 7.21
CA LEU A 343 46.71 4.92 7.28
C LEU A 343 45.87 5.45 8.47
N ALA A 344 44.70 4.92 8.71
CA ALA A 344 43.87 5.29 9.86
C ALA A 344 44.60 5.01 11.18
N LEU A 345 45.23 3.84 11.33
CA LEU A 345 46.00 3.48 12.51
C LEU A 345 47.23 4.38 12.70
N TYR A 346 47.96 4.69 11.63
CA TYR A 346 49.07 5.62 11.63
C TYR A 346 48.66 7.05 12.06
N LEU A 347 47.49 7.51 11.57
CA LEU A 347 46.97 8.82 11.87
C LEU A 347 46.30 8.92 13.28
N ALA A 348 46.08 7.81 13.96
CA ALA A 348 45.32 7.76 15.23
C ALA A 348 45.88 8.74 16.29
N LYS A 349 47.20 8.83 16.42
CA LYS A 349 47.85 9.79 17.35
C LYS A 349 48.06 11.19 16.74
N LYS A 350 48.33 11.29 15.45
CA LYS A 350 48.68 12.55 14.79
C LYS A 350 47.47 13.38 14.33
N LYS A 351 46.46 12.73 13.71
CA LYS A 351 45.25 13.35 13.15
C LYS A 351 44.01 12.52 13.53
N ARG A 352 43.78 12.43 14.84
CA ARG A 352 42.83 11.55 15.51
C ARG A 352 41.42 11.56 14.89
N LEU A 353 40.89 12.76 14.59
CA LEU A 353 39.55 12.92 14.01
C LEU A 353 39.48 12.27 12.60
N ILE A 354 40.48 12.48 11.76
CA ILE A 354 40.50 11.86 10.40
C ILE A 354 40.60 10.35 10.50
N SER A 355 41.47 9.86 11.40
CA SER A 355 41.57 8.41 11.68
C SER A 355 40.21 7.81 12.07
N PHE A 356 39.50 8.46 12.98
CA PHE A 356 38.16 8.00 13.41
C PHE A 356 37.15 8.00 12.27
N CYS A 357 37.14 9.02 11.40
CA CYS A 357 36.26 9.08 10.22
C CYS A 357 36.48 7.90 9.26
N ILE A 358 37.75 7.52 9.05
CA ILE A 358 38.10 6.35 8.19
C ILE A 358 37.62 5.05 8.84
N LEU A 359 37.87 4.86 10.14
CA LEU A 359 37.41 3.67 10.86
C LEU A 359 35.86 3.61 10.95
N TRP A 360 35.19 4.76 11.17
CA TRP A 360 33.73 4.86 11.12
C TRP A 360 33.15 4.29 9.83
N PHE A 361 33.75 4.64 8.68
CA PHE A 361 33.31 4.15 7.37
C PHE A 361 33.38 2.61 7.31
N PHE A 362 34.54 2.04 7.65
CA PHE A 362 34.73 0.58 7.55
C PHE A 362 33.88 -0.19 8.56
N VAL A 363 33.77 0.27 9.80
CA VAL A 363 32.97 -0.42 10.83
C VAL A 363 31.48 -0.46 10.47
N ASN A 364 30.95 0.62 9.89
CA ASN A 364 29.55 0.63 9.47
C ASN A 364 29.26 -0.27 8.26
N HIS A 365 30.25 -0.67 7.50
CA HIS A 365 30.13 -1.65 6.40
C HIS A 365 30.29 -3.11 6.85
N LEU A 366 30.72 -3.40 8.07
CA LEU A 366 31.03 -4.77 8.52
C LEU A 366 29.88 -5.75 8.34
N ILE A 367 28.63 -5.35 8.65
CA ILE A 367 27.46 -6.24 8.56
C ILE A 367 27.02 -6.41 7.11
N GLU A 368 26.82 -5.32 6.36
CA GLU A 368 26.27 -5.39 5.00
C GLU A 368 27.25 -5.93 3.97
N SER A 369 28.57 -5.82 4.24
CA SER A 369 29.63 -6.38 3.41
C SER A 369 30.17 -7.73 3.93
N SER A 370 29.39 -8.43 4.78
CA SER A 370 29.71 -9.74 5.34
C SER A 370 29.20 -10.91 4.48
N ILE A 371 29.20 -12.10 5.09
CA ILE A 371 28.66 -13.34 4.52
C ILE A 371 27.12 -13.36 4.39
N LEU A 372 26.40 -12.34 4.89
CA LEU A 372 24.93 -12.33 4.82
C LEU A 372 24.44 -12.28 3.36
N PRO A 373 23.43 -13.10 2.97
CA PRO A 373 22.93 -13.20 1.61
C PRO A 373 22.08 -11.96 1.24
N LEU A 374 22.74 -10.84 1.03
CA LEU A 374 22.13 -9.58 0.61
C LEU A 374 22.57 -9.27 -0.82
N ALA A 375 21.79 -8.52 -1.57
CA ALA A 375 22.20 -7.99 -2.87
C ALA A 375 23.62 -7.38 -2.80
N ILE A 376 24.37 -7.42 -3.90
CA ILE A 376 25.78 -7.05 -3.90
C ILE A 376 25.98 -5.56 -3.61
N ILE A 377 25.24 -4.67 -4.30
CA ILE A 377 25.43 -3.22 -4.26
C ILE A 377 24.09 -2.50 -4.07
N PHE A 378 24.06 -1.56 -3.14
CA PHE A 378 23.01 -0.54 -3.01
C PHE A 378 23.59 0.76 -2.46
N GLU A 379 23.23 1.90 -3.03
CA GLU A 379 23.74 3.23 -2.63
C GLU A 379 23.35 3.60 -1.20
N HIS A 380 22.14 3.24 -0.77
CA HIS A 380 21.63 3.55 0.57
C HIS A 380 22.46 2.94 1.72
N ARG A 381 23.36 1.99 1.42
CA ARG A 381 24.31 1.46 2.40
C ARG A 381 25.36 2.50 2.80
N ASN A 382 25.56 3.52 1.99
CA ASN A 382 26.46 4.63 2.32
C ASN A 382 25.80 5.69 3.22
N TYR A 383 24.51 5.61 3.53
CA TYR A 383 23.81 6.66 4.25
C TYR A 383 24.45 6.96 5.62
N LEU A 384 24.65 5.96 6.45
CA LEU A 384 25.30 6.09 7.76
C LEU A 384 26.83 6.19 7.65
N PRO A 385 27.54 5.37 6.85
CA PRO A 385 29.00 5.46 6.70
C PRO A 385 29.49 6.82 6.23
N SER A 386 28.78 7.49 5.32
CA SER A 386 29.20 8.79 4.76
C SER A 386 29.13 9.96 5.75
N MET A 387 28.36 9.86 6.84
CA MET A 387 28.18 10.94 7.81
C MET A 387 29.50 11.54 8.30
N MET A 388 30.43 10.70 8.74
CA MET A 388 31.72 11.15 9.24
C MET A 388 32.75 11.33 8.12
N VAL A 389 32.58 10.68 6.96
CA VAL A 389 33.48 10.90 5.81
C VAL A 389 33.34 12.32 5.28
N CYS A 390 32.13 12.89 5.24
CA CYS A 390 31.89 14.28 4.86
C CYS A 390 32.56 15.31 5.77
N LEU A 391 33.00 14.93 6.97
CA LEU A 391 33.75 15.80 7.87
C LEU A 391 35.21 16.01 7.39
N ILE A 392 35.80 15.03 6.70
CA ILE A 392 37.20 15.08 6.27
C ILE A 392 37.52 16.31 5.39
N PRO A 393 36.82 16.55 4.27
CA PRO A 393 37.10 17.71 3.42
C PRO A 393 36.88 19.03 4.16
N VAL A 394 35.91 19.13 5.04
CA VAL A 394 35.66 20.34 5.81
C VAL A 394 36.79 20.64 6.79
N VAL A 395 37.24 19.63 7.54
CA VAL A 395 38.38 19.77 8.47
C VAL A 395 39.67 20.13 7.72
N LEU A 396 39.91 19.54 6.56
CA LEU A 396 41.08 19.88 5.72
C LEU A 396 40.96 21.32 5.21
N ALA A 397 39.79 21.76 4.75
CA ALA A 397 39.58 23.14 4.31
C ALA A 397 39.87 24.15 5.45
N TYR A 398 39.32 23.93 6.66
CA TYR A 398 39.57 24.81 7.79
C TYR A 398 41.04 24.78 8.30
N ARG A 399 41.77 23.71 8.05
CA ARG A 399 43.15 23.57 8.48
C ARG A 399 44.14 24.20 7.51
N TYR A 400 43.95 24.07 6.18
CA TYR A 400 44.94 24.37 5.18
C TYR A 400 44.62 25.57 4.29
N ILE A 401 43.31 25.94 4.17
CA ILE A 401 42.92 27.07 3.32
C ILE A 401 42.90 28.37 4.13
N ARG A 402 43.57 29.39 3.61
CA ARG A 402 43.58 30.77 4.10
C ARG A 402 43.36 31.70 2.89
N PRO A 403 42.56 32.73 2.99
CA PRO A 403 41.81 33.30 4.11
C PRO A 403 40.43 32.65 4.33
N ASP A 404 39.70 33.11 5.37
CA ASP A 404 38.41 32.57 5.78
C ASP A 404 37.32 32.62 4.70
N TRP A 405 37.22 33.70 3.92
CA TRP A 405 36.27 33.84 2.84
C TRP A 405 36.45 32.78 1.75
N LEU A 406 37.71 32.40 1.44
CA LEU A 406 38.00 31.39 0.41
C LEU A 406 37.54 29.98 0.83
N LYS A 407 37.76 29.59 2.11
CA LYS A 407 37.28 28.27 2.59
C LYS A 407 35.73 28.22 2.63
N VAL A 408 35.08 29.29 3.06
CA VAL A 408 33.60 29.37 3.05
C VAL A 408 33.09 29.36 1.61
N GLY A 409 33.73 30.11 0.71
CA GLY A 409 33.36 30.14 -0.71
C GLY A 409 33.47 28.78 -1.38
N LEU A 410 34.60 28.06 -1.18
CA LEU A 410 34.81 26.72 -1.73
C LEU A 410 33.84 25.67 -1.18
N LEU A 411 33.58 25.70 0.14
CA LEU A 411 32.62 24.79 0.75
C LEU A 411 31.17 25.08 0.29
N SER A 412 30.82 26.37 0.12
CA SER A 412 29.51 26.75 -0.45
C SER A 412 29.39 26.33 -1.91
N ALA A 413 30.42 26.50 -2.71
CA ALA A 413 30.44 26.01 -4.10
C ALA A 413 30.29 24.49 -4.17
N LEU A 414 30.95 23.73 -3.27
CA LEU A 414 30.77 22.29 -3.15
C LEU A 414 29.31 21.92 -2.79
N VAL A 415 28.73 22.61 -1.81
CA VAL A 415 27.31 22.41 -1.43
C VAL A 415 26.38 22.67 -2.61
N ILE A 416 26.58 23.77 -3.34
CA ILE A 416 25.78 24.11 -4.51
C ILE A 416 25.92 23.04 -5.59
N GLY A 417 27.14 22.63 -5.92
CA GLY A 417 27.38 21.57 -6.91
C GLY A 417 26.71 20.25 -6.55
N LEU A 418 26.85 19.80 -5.29
CA LEU A 418 26.19 18.59 -4.78
C LEU A 418 24.66 18.73 -4.81
N SER A 419 24.13 19.91 -4.49
CA SER A 419 22.68 20.20 -4.52
C SER A 419 22.13 20.07 -5.94
N VAL A 420 22.82 20.63 -6.94
CA VAL A 420 22.44 20.48 -8.35
C VAL A 420 22.44 19.01 -8.76
N TRP A 421 23.47 18.25 -8.40
CA TRP A 421 23.54 16.83 -8.72
C TRP A 421 22.46 16.00 -8.00
N THR A 422 22.12 16.35 -6.77
CA THR A 422 21.02 15.70 -6.03
C THR A 422 19.67 15.99 -6.68
N TYR A 423 19.42 17.25 -7.03
CA TYR A 423 18.19 17.63 -7.74
C TYR A 423 18.07 16.90 -9.10
N GLN A 424 19.15 16.82 -9.87
CA GLN A 424 19.19 16.05 -11.13
C GLN A 424 18.95 14.54 -10.89
N ARG A 425 19.56 13.97 -9.83
CA ARG A 425 19.39 12.55 -9.49
C ARG A 425 17.96 12.26 -9.06
N ASN A 426 17.31 13.17 -8.32
CA ASN A 426 15.92 13.03 -7.91
C ASN A 426 14.95 13.00 -9.09
N ARG A 427 15.20 13.76 -10.18
CA ARG A 427 14.37 13.73 -11.39
C ARG A 427 14.26 12.34 -12.01
N VAL A 428 15.27 11.50 -11.84
CA VAL A 428 15.25 10.11 -12.32
C VAL A 428 14.14 9.31 -11.63
N TRP A 429 13.76 9.67 -10.41
CA TRP A 429 12.74 8.99 -9.60
C TRP A 429 11.32 9.52 -9.82
N GLU A 430 11.12 10.48 -10.71
CA GLU A 430 9.85 11.15 -10.94
C GLU A 430 8.73 10.16 -11.33
N ASN A 431 9.05 9.18 -12.18
CA ASN A 431 8.14 8.11 -12.55
C ASN A 431 8.89 6.80 -12.88
N LYS A 432 8.13 5.69 -13.03
CA LYS A 432 8.72 4.36 -13.28
C LYS A 432 9.48 4.30 -14.61
N VAL A 433 9.01 4.98 -15.66
CA VAL A 433 9.65 4.97 -16.98
C VAL A 433 11.01 5.68 -16.92
N THR A 434 11.06 6.91 -16.35
CA THR A 434 12.33 7.66 -16.23
C THR A 434 13.35 6.90 -15.40
N LEU A 435 12.91 6.27 -14.30
CA LEU A 435 13.78 5.49 -13.44
C LEU A 435 14.39 4.29 -14.18
N TRP A 436 13.54 3.46 -14.78
CA TRP A 436 14.04 2.24 -15.43
C TRP A 436 14.78 2.53 -16.72
N THR A 437 14.47 3.62 -17.42
CA THR A 437 15.26 4.10 -18.57
C THR A 437 16.69 4.47 -18.14
N ASP A 438 16.86 5.19 -17.02
CA ASP A 438 18.17 5.50 -16.46
C ASP A 438 18.95 4.24 -16.08
N VAL A 439 18.26 3.26 -15.47
CA VAL A 439 18.89 1.99 -15.07
C VAL A 439 19.30 1.16 -16.27
N VAL A 440 18.44 1.01 -17.29
CA VAL A 440 18.75 0.30 -18.55
C VAL A 440 19.96 0.92 -19.24
N LYS A 441 20.01 2.26 -19.34
CA LYS A 441 21.13 2.97 -19.93
C LYS A 441 22.47 2.68 -19.23
N LYS A 442 22.45 2.48 -17.91
CA LYS A 442 23.64 2.24 -17.07
C LYS A 442 23.98 0.77 -16.89
N SER A 443 23.00 -0.12 -17.07
CA SER A 443 23.13 -1.56 -16.89
C SER A 443 22.42 -2.33 -18.01
N PRO A 444 22.82 -2.14 -19.28
CA PRO A 444 22.15 -2.72 -20.44
C PRO A 444 22.29 -4.25 -20.54
N GLY A 445 23.23 -4.85 -19.81
CA GLY A 445 23.46 -6.30 -19.78
C GLY A 445 22.60 -7.05 -18.76
N LYS A 446 21.65 -6.38 -18.07
CA LYS A 446 20.81 -7.02 -17.06
C LYS A 446 19.36 -7.17 -17.53
N ALA A 447 18.78 -8.37 -17.38
CA ALA A 447 17.41 -8.67 -17.77
C ALA A 447 16.38 -7.89 -16.92
N ARG A 448 16.59 -7.80 -15.58
CA ARG A 448 15.64 -7.18 -14.66
C ARG A 448 15.33 -5.71 -14.97
N PRO A 449 16.28 -4.81 -15.29
CA PRO A 449 15.96 -3.44 -15.69
C PRO A 449 15.10 -3.36 -16.95
N HIS A 450 15.39 -4.16 -17.96
CA HIS A 450 14.59 -4.23 -19.18
C HIS A 450 13.16 -4.72 -18.90
N PHE A 451 13.01 -5.79 -18.13
CA PHE A 451 11.70 -6.26 -17.68
C PHE A 451 10.90 -5.17 -16.96
N ASN A 452 11.51 -4.47 -16.02
CA ASN A 452 10.82 -3.43 -15.26
C ASN A 452 10.51 -2.19 -16.13
N LEU A 453 11.34 -1.85 -17.10
CA LEU A 453 11.05 -0.79 -18.07
C LEU A 453 9.87 -1.18 -18.97
N GLY A 454 9.85 -2.42 -19.48
CA GLY A 454 8.72 -2.96 -20.22
C GLY A 454 7.42 -2.91 -19.40
N SER A 455 7.48 -3.31 -18.12
CA SER A 455 6.33 -3.23 -17.21
C SER A 455 5.87 -1.80 -16.94
N ALA A 456 6.80 -0.84 -16.89
CA ALA A 456 6.47 0.58 -16.74
C ALA A 456 5.73 1.13 -17.98
N PHE A 457 6.18 0.79 -19.19
CA PHE A 457 5.50 1.15 -20.43
C PHE A 457 4.13 0.46 -20.57
N SER A 458 4.05 -0.84 -20.26
CA SER A 458 2.79 -1.59 -20.31
C SER A 458 1.75 -1.02 -19.33
N GLY A 459 2.18 -0.53 -18.15
CA GLY A 459 1.31 0.18 -17.20
C GLY A 459 0.74 1.50 -17.76
N GLN A 460 1.40 2.12 -18.72
CA GLN A 460 0.93 3.31 -19.46
C GLN A 460 0.16 2.94 -20.75
N LYS A 461 -0.05 1.64 -21.01
CA LYS A 461 -0.64 1.09 -22.24
C LYS A 461 0.19 1.37 -23.50
N GLU A 462 1.49 1.57 -23.35
CA GLU A 462 2.45 1.79 -24.42
C GLU A 462 3.12 0.46 -24.84
N ASP A 463 2.29 -0.49 -25.31
CA ASP A 463 2.74 -1.85 -25.63
C ASP A 463 3.80 -1.89 -26.73
N GLU A 464 3.79 -0.95 -27.68
CA GLU A 464 4.83 -0.84 -28.72
C GLU A 464 6.23 -0.60 -28.14
N GLN A 465 6.33 0.09 -26.99
CA GLN A 465 7.59 0.33 -26.28
C GLN A 465 7.89 -0.78 -25.27
N ALA A 466 6.85 -1.43 -24.71
CA ALA A 466 6.99 -2.49 -23.72
C ALA A 466 7.56 -3.78 -24.33
N ILE A 467 7.04 -4.21 -25.50
CA ILE A 467 7.41 -5.47 -26.17
C ILE A 467 8.92 -5.57 -26.41
N PRO A 468 9.61 -4.59 -27.04
CA PRO A 468 11.06 -4.67 -27.24
C PRO A 468 11.86 -4.81 -25.94
N GLN A 469 11.37 -4.22 -24.84
CA GLN A 469 12.04 -4.32 -23.56
C GLN A 469 11.86 -5.71 -22.94
N TYR A 470 10.69 -6.33 -23.04
CA TYR A 470 10.49 -7.71 -22.61
C TYR A 470 11.31 -8.69 -23.43
N GLN A 471 11.35 -8.51 -24.77
CA GLN A 471 12.18 -9.31 -25.65
C GLN A 471 13.67 -9.19 -25.27
N ARG A 472 14.14 -7.96 -25.02
CA ARG A 472 15.52 -7.76 -24.59
C ARG A 472 15.83 -8.41 -23.24
N ALA A 473 14.88 -8.39 -22.30
CA ALA A 473 15.02 -9.10 -21.04
C ALA A 473 15.19 -10.61 -21.24
N LEU A 474 14.40 -11.21 -22.15
CA LEU A 474 14.42 -12.63 -22.49
C LEU A 474 15.66 -13.03 -23.33
N GLU A 475 16.19 -12.14 -24.18
CA GLU A 475 17.49 -12.37 -24.86
C GLU A 475 18.64 -12.48 -23.86
N ILE A 476 18.61 -11.70 -22.76
CA ILE A 476 19.63 -11.72 -21.72
C ILE A 476 19.47 -12.94 -20.81
N ASP A 477 18.24 -13.24 -20.39
CA ASP A 477 17.90 -14.40 -19.56
C ASP A 477 16.59 -15.05 -20.02
N PRO A 478 16.67 -16.10 -20.83
CA PRO A 478 15.51 -16.82 -21.35
C PRO A 478 14.70 -17.57 -20.29
N ASN A 479 15.27 -17.81 -19.09
CA ASN A 479 14.62 -18.60 -18.05
C ASN A 479 13.72 -17.78 -17.12
N LEU A 480 13.43 -16.55 -17.45
CA LEU A 480 12.57 -15.68 -16.67
C LEU A 480 11.10 -15.87 -17.08
N ALA A 481 10.31 -16.56 -16.26
CA ALA A 481 8.91 -16.81 -16.55
C ALA A 481 8.04 -15.53 -16.58
N GLN A 482 8.32 -14.53 -15.74
CA GLN A 482 7.49 -13.32 -15.64
C GLN A 482 7.53 -12.44 -16.90
N PRO A 483 8.70 -12.18 -17.53
CA PRO A 483 8.75 -11.47 -18.82
C PRO A 483 7.96 -12.17 -19.93
N HIS A 484 7.92 -13.52 -19.96
CA HIS A 484 7.08 -14.25 -20.91
C HIS A 484 5.60 -13.98 -20.69
N ILE A 485 5.11 -13.94 -19.44
CA ILE A 485 3.71 -13.60 -19.12
C ILE A 485 3.40 -12.19 -19.60
N ASN A 486 4.21 -11.21 -19.23
CA ASN A 486 3.93 -9.80 -19.54
C ASN A 486 4.05 -9.52 -21.04
N LEU A 487 4.97 -10.20 -21.75
CA LEU A 487 5.05 -10.15 -23.21
C LEU A 487 3.81 -10.75 -23.86
N GLY A 488 3.35 -11.91 -23.37
CA GLY A 488 2.10 -12.52 -23.83
C GLY A 488 0.89 -11.58 -23.63
N GLU A 489 0.79 -10.91 -22.49
CA GLU A 489 -0.28 -9.93 -22.25
C GLU A 489 -0.22 -8.73 -23.20
N ALA A 490 0.97 -8.21 -23.47
CA ALA A 490 1.14 -7.12 -24.42
C ALA A 490 0.77 -7.54 -25.86
N LEU A 491 1.17 -8.75 -26.29
CA LEU A 491 0.82 -9.34 -27.58
C LEU A 491 -0.69 -9.61 -27.69
N GLU A 492 -1.33 -10.10 -26.61
CA GLU A 492 -2.78 -10.31 -26.56
C GLU A 492 -3.53 -8.99 -26.76
N ARG A 493 -3.08 -7.89 -26.14
CA ARG A 493 -3.68 -6.55 -26.35
C ARG A 493 -3.51 -6.05 -27.78
N GLN A 494 -2.44 -6.48 -28.48
CA GLN A 494 -2.25 -6.22 -29.91
C GLN A 494 -3.06 -7.18 -30.83
N GLY A 495 -3.80 -8.13 -30.25
CA GLY A 495 -4.57 -9.13 -31.02
C GLY A 495 -3.76 -10.33 -31.49
N LYS A 496 -2.48 -10.46 -31.16
CA LYS A 496 -1.58 -11.55 -31.55
C LYS A 496 -1.73 -12.75 -30.61
N MET A 497 -2.91 -13.39 -30.66
CA MET A 497 -3.31 -14.42 -29.69
C MET A 497 -2.42 -15.67 -29.71
N ASP A 498 -1.95 -16.10 -30.88
CA ASP A 498 -1.14 -17.32 -31.00
C ASP A 498 0.28 -17.11 -30.46
N GLU A 499 0.89 -15.95 -30.75
CA GLU A 499 2.18 -15.58 -30.15
C GLU A 499 2.07 -15.46 -28.62
N ALA A 500 0.97 -14.87 -28.11
CA ALA A 500 0.71 -14.77 -26.68
C ALA A 500 0.61 -16.16 -26.01
N LEU A 501 -0.10 -17.10 -26.64
CA LEU A 501 -0.23 -18.48 -26.16
C LEU A 501 1.13 -19.21 -26.06
N GLU A 502 2.00 -19.00 -27.04
CA GLU A 502 3.36 -19.57 -27.04
C GLU A 502 4.14 -19.08 -25.82
N HIS A 503 4.12 -17.77 -25.59
CA HIS A 503 4.81 -17.20 -24.42
C HIS A 503 4.21 -17.66 -23.09
N TYR A 504 2.89 -17.76 -22.96
CA TYR A 504 2.27 -18.30 -21.73
C TYR A 504 2.63 -19.76 -21.51
N ARG A 505 2.71 -20.59 -22.55
CA ARG A 505 3.14 -22.00 -22.45
C ARG A 505 4.60 -22.09 -22.01
N THR A 506 5.49 -21.30 -22.63
CA THR A 506 6.90 -21.23 -22.22
C THR A 506 7.03 -20.82 -20.75
N ALA A 507 6.22 -19.85 -20.28
CA ALA A 507 6.22 -19.49 -18.88
C ALA A 507 5.83 -20.66 -17.97
N LEU A 508 4.86 -21.50 -18.37
CA LEU A 508 4.45 -22.70 -17.62
C LEU A 508 5.46 -23.85 -17.72
N GLU A 509 6.21 -23.98 -18.80
CA GLU A 509 7.33 -24.94 -18.90
C GLU A 509 8.44 -24.56 -17.91
N LEU A 510 8.77 -23.27 -17.80
CA LEU A 510 9.75 -22.78 -16.85
C LEU A 510 9.26 -22.90 -15.40
N LYS A 511 7.98 -22.61 -15.16
CA LYS A 511 7.35 -22.67 -13.84
C LYS A 511 5.88 -23.10 -13.95
N PRO A 512 5.57 -24.39 -13.68
CA PRO A 512 4.22 -24.93 -13.86
C PRO A 512 3.13 -24.33 -12.94
N GLU A 513 3.52 -23.71 -11.85
CA GLU A 513 2.63 -23.19 -10.82
C GLU A 513 2.41 -21.67 -10.95
N LEU A 514 2.06 -21.20 -12.16
CA LEU A 514 1.83 -19.77 -12.44
C LEU A 514 0.34 -19.51 -12.71
N PRO A 515 -0.43 -19.06 -11.71
CA PRO A 515 -1.87 -18.84 -11.85
C PRO A 515 -2.20 -17.79 -12.93
N GLU A 516 -1.35 -16.79 -13.13
CA GLU A 516 -1.53 -15.76 -14.15
C GLU A 516 -1.48 -16.33 -15.55
N ALA A 517 -0.46 -17.13 -15.85
CA ALA A 517 -0.32 -17.76 -17.17
C ALA A 517 -1.48 -18.74 -17.46
N LEU A 518 -1.86 -19.56 -16.45
CA LEU A 518 -3.01 -20.45 -16.57
C LEU A 518 -4.30 -19.68 -16.84
N ASN A 519 -4.56 -18.62 -16.08
CA ASN A 519 -5.74 -17.77 -16.29
C ASN A 519 -5.75 -17.13 -17.68
N ASN A 520 -4.62 -16.64 -18.16
CA ASN A 520 -4.52 -15.96 -19.45
C ASN A 520 -4.71 -16.94 -20.61
N ILE A 521 -4.14 -18.15 -20.55
CA ILE A 521 -4.44 -19.23 -21.51
C ILE A 521 -5.95 -19.55 -21.52
N GLY A 522 -6.56 -19.74 -20.35
CA GLY A 522 -7.99 -19.95 -20.23
C GLY A 522 -8.81 -18.82 -20.86
N GLY A 523 -8.38 -17.56 -20.69
CA GLY A 523 -8.98 -16.38 -21.29
C GLY A 523 -8.97 -16.43 -22.82
N ILE A 524 -7.83 -16.74 -23.43
CA ILE A 524 -7.70 -16.89 -24.89
C ILE A 524 -8.55 -18.06 -25.41
N LEU A 525 -8.49 -19.24 -24.76
CA LEU A 525 -9.29 -20.40 -25.14
C LEU A 525 -10.80 -20.11 -25.08
N SER A 526 -11.26 -19.36 -24.05
CA SER A 526 -12.65 -18.94 -23.95
C SER A 526 -13.08 -18.00 -25.10
N LYS A 527 -12.18 -17.08 -25.54
CA LYS A 527 -12.39 -16.23 -26.72
C LYS A 527 -12.44 -17.03 -28.02
N GLN A 528 -11.65 -18.10 -28.12
CA GLN A 528 -11.65 -19.04 -29.26
C GLN A 528 -12.85 -20.00 -29.24
N GLY A 529 -13.74 -19.93 -28.24
CA GLY A 529 -14.92 -20.82 -28.13
C GLY A 529 -14.63 -22.17 -27.45
N LYS A 530 -13.39 -22.47 -27.07
CA LYS A 530 -12.98 -23.70 -26.37
C LYS A 530 -13.27 -23.60 -24.88
N THR A 531 -14.56 -23.47 -24.53
CA THR A 531 -14.99 -23.06 -23.18
C THR A 531 -14.68 -24.14 -22.14
N GLU A 532 -14.83 -25.42 -22.46
CA GLU A 532 -14.56 -26.55 -21.56
C GLU A 532 -13.06 -26.64 -21.21
N GLU A 533 -12.18 -26.46 -22.21
CA GLU A 533 -10.74 -26.40 -21.97
C GLU A 533 -10.38 -25.19 -21.10
N ALA A 534 -10.98 -24.04 -21.35
CA ALA A 534 -10.76 -22.81 -20.56
C ALA A 534 -11.12 -23.02 -19.07
N ILE A 535 -12.23 -23.71 -18.80
CA ILE A 535 -12.64 -24.06 -17.41
C ILE A 535 -11.55 -24.85 -16.70
N GLN A 536 -10.92 -25.83 -17.34
CA GLN A 536 -9.82 -26.61 -16.74
C GLN A 536 -8.63 -25.73 -16.38
N TYR A 537 -8.26 -24.79 -17.25
CA TYR A 537 -7.18 -23.86 -16.98
C TYR A 537 -7.50 -22.90 -15.83
N PHE A 538 -8.71 -22.35 -15.77
CA PHE A 538 -9.14 -21.52 -14.63
C PHE A 538 -9.16 -22.29 -13.32
N GLN A 539 -9.64 -23.53 -13.32
CA GLN A 539 -9.63 -24.40 -12.15
C GLN A 539 -8.21 -24.70 -11.68
N ASN A 540 -7.28 -24.97 -12.60
CA ASN A 540 -5.87 -25.14 -12.27
C ASN A 540 -5.24 -23.86 -11.71
N ALA A 541 -5.57 -22.68 -12.24
CA ALA A 541 -5.15 -21.39 -11.67
C ALA A 541 -5.60 -21.25 -10.20
N LEU A 542 -6.86 -21.60 -9.91
CA LEU A 542 -7.44 -21.55 -8.57
C LEU A 542 -6.87 -22.63 -7.62
N LYS A 543 -6.39 -23.76 -8.12
CA LYS A 543 -5.69 -24.77 -7.33
C LYS A 543 -4.40 -24.20 -6.72
N PHE A 544 -3.65 -23.41 -7.49
CA PHE A 544 -2.42 -22.77 -7.03
C PHE A 544 -2.65 -21.44 -6.27
N ARG A 545 -3.71 -20.70 -6.63
CA ARG A 545 -4.09 -19.46 -5.92
C ARG A 545 -5.60 -19.43 -5.67
N PRO A 546 -6.07 -20.03 -4.56
CA PRO A 546 -7.51 -20.13 -4.25
C PRO A 546 -8.23 -18.77 -4.08
N HIS A 547 -7.49 -17.69 -3.88
CA HIS A 547 -8.04 -16.34 -3.67
C HIS A 547 -7.90 -15.44 -4.91
N TYR A 548 -7.72 -16.03 -6.11
CA TYR A 548 -7.51 -15.26 -7.34
C TYR A 548 -8.85 -14.81 -7.93
N ALA A 549 -9.28 -13.58 -7.56
CA ALA A 549 -10.57 -13.02 -7.93
C ALA A 549 -10.83 -13.03 -9.45
N LEU A 550 -9.81 -12.71 -10.27
CA LEU A 550 -9.94 -12.70 -11.73
C LEU A 550 -10.20 -14.11 -12.30
N ALA A 551 -9.52 -15.13 -11.77
CA ALA A 551 -9.75 -16.52 -12.22
C ALA A 551 -11.15 -17.02 -11.81
N HIS A 552 -11.64 -16.66 -10.61
CA HIS A 552 -13.02 -16.91 -10.22
C HIS A 552 -14.02 -16.24 -11.14
N PHE A 553 -13.80 -14.98 -11.50
CA PHE A 553 -14.66 -14.24 -12.44
C PHE A 553 -14.67 -14.89 -13.83
N ASN A 554 -13.51 -15.23 -14.37
CA ASN A 554 -13.41 -15.86 -15.70
C ASN A 554 -14.03 -17.26 -15.72
N LEU A 555 -13.81 -18.06 -14.66
CA LEU A 555 -14.44 -19.35 -14.49
C LEU A 555 -15.97 -19.24 -14.40
N ALA A 556 -16.46 -18.24 -13.65
CA ALA A 556 -17.89 -17.98 -13.53
C ALA A 556 -18.52 -17.70 -14.89
N ARG A 557 -17.91 -16.82 -15.70
CA ARG A 557 -18.38 -16.52 -17.06
C ARG A 557 -18.38 -17.74 -17.97
N ALA A 558 -17.33 -18.54 -17.89
CA ALA A 558 -17.22 -19.76 -18.66
C ALA A 558 -18.28 -20.80 -18.28
N LEU A 559 -18.55 -20.98 -16.98
CA LEU A 559 -19.58 -21.88 -16.48
C LEU A 559 -20.99 -21.45 -16.89
N VAL A 560 -21.30 -20.15 -16.77
CA VAL A 560 -22.60 -19.60 -17.22
C VAL A 560 -22.79 -19.80 -18.71
N LYS A 561 -21.75 -19.61 -19.52
CA LYS A 561 -21.77 -19.82 -20.98
C LYS A 561 -22.14 -21.23 -21.41
N ILE A 562 -21.78 -22.26 -20.62
CA ILE A 562 -22.11 -23.67 -20.84
C ILE A 562 -23.39 -24.13 -20.10
N GLY A 563 -24.14 -23.20 -19.51
CA GLY A 563 -25.39 -23.48 -18.79
C GLY A 563 -25.26 -23.93 -17.35
N ARG A 564 -24.03 -23.98 -16.78
CA ARG A 564 -23.80 -24.32 -15.35
C ARG A 564 -23.93 -23.07 -14.49
N THR A 565 -25.12 -22.40 -14.59
CA THR A 565 -25.35 -21.06 -14.04
C THR A 565 -25.18 -21.01 -12.53
N GLU A 566 -25.68 -21.96 -11.76
CA GLU A 566 -25.56 -21.97 -10.31
C GLU A 566 -24.11 -22.07 -9.82
N GLU A 567 -23.30 -22.84 -10.51
CA GLU A 567 -21.86 -22.91 -10.21
C GLU A 567 -21.17 -21.60 -10.56
N GLY A 568 -21.54 -21.02 -11.70
CA GLY A 568 -21.05 -19.69 -12.10
C GLY A 568 -21.37 -18.63 -11.04
N ILE A 569 -22.60 -18.59 -10.52
CA ILE A 569 -23.00 -17.65 -9.45
C ILE A 569 -22.11 -17.83 -8.20
N ARG A 570 -21.81 -19.07 -7.78
CA ARG A 570 -20.91 -19.31 -6.63
C ARG A 570 -19.53 -18.71 -6.87
N HIS A 571 -18.99 -18.85 -8.07
CA HIS A 571 -17.68 -18.29 -8.43
C HIS A 571 -17.70 -16.75 -8.55
N TYR A 572 -18.79 -16.14 -9.02
CA TYR A 572 -18.95 -14.69 -8.96
C TYR A 572 -18.94 -14.15 -7.53
N TYR A 573 -19.65 -14.81 -6.60
CA TYR A 573 -19.60 -14.44 -5.18
C TYR A 573 -18.21 -14.60 -4.59
N ALA A 574 -17.47 -15.67 -4.95
CA ALA A 574 -16.09 -15.83 -4.56
C ALA A 574 -15.20 -14.69 -5.10
N ALA A 575 -15.39 -14.28 -6.36
CA ALA A 575 -14.66 -13.16 -6.94
C ALA A 575 -14.90 -11.86 -6.15
N ILE A 576 -16.15 -11.56 -5.78
CA ILE A 576 -16.52 -10.40 -4.96
C ILE A 576 -15.98 -10.53 -3.52
N GLN A 577 -16.00 -11.71 -2.94
CA GLN A 577 -15.44 -11.94 -1.60
C GLN A 577 -13.94 -11.60 -1.54
N PHE A 578 -13.18 -11.97 -2.59
CA PHE A 578 -11.72 -11.68 -2.63
C PHE A 578 -11.39 -10.30 -3.19
N LYS A 579 -12.29 -9.71 -3.97
CA LYS A 579 -12.20 -8.35 -4.48
C LYS A 579 -13.57 -7.67 -4.36
N PRO A 580 -13.88 -7.02 -3.20
CA PRO A 580 -15.19 -6.42 -2.95
C PRO A 580 -15.61 -5.32 -3.93
N ASP A 581 -14.64 -4.65 -4.53
CA ASP A 581 -14.81 -3.59 -5.54
C ASP A 581 -14.81 -4.13 -6.98
N TYR A 582 -15.22 -5.40 -7.18
CA TYR A 582 -15.22 -6.01 -8.51
C TYR A 582 -16.50 -5.67 -9.29
N VAL A 583 -16.53 -4.47 -9.87
CA VAL A 583 -17.66 -3.91 -10.63
C VAL A 583 -18.22 -4.88 -11.68
N ALA A 584 -17.36 -5.49 -12.50
CA ALA A 584 -17.78 -6.40 -13.56
C ALA A 584 -18.52 -7.63 -13.01
N ALA A 585 -18.09 -8.17 -11.86
CA ALA A 585 -18.76 -9.31 -11.24
C ALA A 585 -20.16 -8.94 -10.72
N HIS A 586 -20.33 -7.75 -10.16
CA HIS A 586 -21.64 -7.25 -9.75
C HIS A 586 -22.57 -7.04 -10.96
N ASN A 587 -22.06 -6.44 -12.05
CA ASN A 587 -22.86 -6.24 -13.26
C ASN A 587 -23.30 -7.56 -13.90
N ASP A 588 -22.38 -8.53 -14.02
CA ASP A 588 -22.69 -9.83 -14.62
C ASP A 588 -23.68 -10.62 -13.76
N LEU A 589 -23.55 -10.61 -12.41
CA LEU A 589 -24.54 -11.19 -11.50
C LEU A 589 -25.92 -10.53 -11.66
N GLY A 590 -25.97 -9.20 -11.75
CA GLY A 590 -27.21 -8.50 -12.01
C GLY A 590 -27.90 -8.98 -13.29
N SER A 591 -27.13 -9.15 -14.37
CA SER A 591 -27.63 -9.65 -15.66
C SER A 591 -28.11 -11.10 -15.58
N ILE A 592 -27.43 -11.95 -14.84
CA ILE A 592 -27.84 -13.34 -14.60
C ILE A 592 -29.16 -13.37 -13.82
N TYR A 593 -29.29 -12.58 -12.74
CA TYR A 593 -30.52 -12.55 -11.94
C TYR A 593 -31.73 -11.99 -12.73
N ILE A 594 -31.53 -11.03 -13.64
CA ILE A 594 -32.58 -10.58 -14.56
C ILE A 594 -33.09 -11.73 -15.43
N ASN A 595 -32.15 -12.51 -15.98
CA ASN A 595 -32.52 -13.67 -16.81
C ASN A 595 -33.20 -14.79 -16.03
N MET A 596 -32.98 -14.85 -14.71
CA MET A 596 -33.65 -15.78 -13.80
C MET A 596 -34.98 -15.27 -13.26
N GLY A 597 -35.40 -14.05 -13.58
CA GLY A 597 -36.62 -13.41 -13.03
C GLY A 597 -36.51 -12.99 -11.58
N GLU A 598 -35.30 -12.75 -11.11
CA GLU A 598 -34.97 -12.31 -9.74
C GLU A 598 -34.58 -10.81 -9.73
N GLU A 599 -35.52 -9.94 -10.12
CA GLU A 599 -35.26 -8.51 -10.39
C GLU A 599 -34.73 -7.79 -9.17
N GLN A 600 -35.15 -8.14 -7.96
CA GLN A 600 -34.69 -7.47 -6.73
C GLN A 600 -33.21 -7.75 -6.45
N LYS A 601 -32.74 -8.98 -6.70
CA LYS A 601 -31.31 -9.31 -6.55
C LYS A 601 -30.48 -8.61 -7.61
N ALA A 602 -30.99 -8.56 -8.83
CA ALA A 602 -30.34 -7.83 -9.92
C ALA A 602 -30.16 -6.35 -9.58
N ILE A 603 -31.21 -5.69 -9.09
CA ILE A 603 -31.17 -4.29 -8.66
C ILE A 603 -30.13 -4.08 -7.56
N GLN A 604 -30.04 -4.96 -6.57
CA GLN A 604 -29.04 -4.88 -5.51
C GLN A 604 -27.61 -4.92 -6.07
N HIS A 605 -27.33 -5.82 -7.01
CA HIS A 605 -26.00 -5.94 -7.61
C HIS A 605 -25.68 -4.76 -8.53
N TYR A 606 -26.62 -4.27 -9.35
CA TYR A 606 -26.39 -3.08 -10.13
C TYR A 606 -26.15 -1.83 -9.27
N MET A 607 -26.89 -1.68 -8.18
CA MET A 607 -26.66 -0.59 -7.21
C MET A 607 -25.28 -0.70 -6.55
N ALA A 608 -24.83 -1.90 -6.20
CA ALA A 608 -23.49 -2.13 -5.66
C ALA A 608 -22.40 -1.75 -6.70
N ALA A 609 -22.59 -2.11 -7.97
CA ALA A 609 -21.68 -1.70 -9.03
C ALA A 609 -21.58 -0.17 -9.16
N LEU A 610 -22.74 0.54 -9.10
CA LEU A 610 -22.80 2.00 -9.20
C LEU A 610 -22.33 2.73 -7.93
N GLN A 611 -22.30 2.08 -6.77
CA GLN A 611 -21.65 2.61 -5.56
C GLN A 611 -20.14 2.59 -5.68
N ILE A 612 -19.58 1.59 -6.39
CA ILE A 612 -18.13 1.46 -6.62
C ILE A 612 -17.68 2.44 -7.73
N ASP A 613 -18.42 2.44 -8.84
CA ASP A 613 -18.15 3.32 -9.98
C ASP A 613 -19.45 3.98 -10.45
N PRO A 614 -19.66 5.27 -10.15
CA PRO A 614 -20.87 6.03 -10.51
C PRO A 614 -20.98 6.41 -11.99
N ASP A 615 -19.96 6.20 -12.81
CA ASP A 615 -19.94 6.66 -14.21
C ASP A 615 -20.25 5.53 -15.22
N LEU A 616 -20.78 4.40 -14.76
CA LEU A 616 -21.09 3.22 -15.57
C LEU A 616 -22.42 3.34 -16.33
N VAL A 617 -22.35 3.83 -17.55
CA VAL A 617 -23.52 4.06 -18.41
C VAL A 617 -24.35 2.80 -18.63
N GLU A 618 -23.70 1.68 -18.94
CA GLU A 618 -24.35 0.39 -19.22
C GLU A 618 -25.09 -0.14 -17.99
N VAL A 619 -24.54 0.07 -16.80
CA VAL A 619 -25.16 -0.40 -15.53
C VAL A 619 -26.40 0.42 -15.20
N TYR A 620 -26.41 1.73 -15.46
CA TYR A 620 -27.63 2.53 -15.32
C TYR A 620 -28.74 2.05 -16.25
N ASN A 621 -28.40 1.72 -17.51
CA ASN A 621 -29.36 1.14 -18.43
C ASN A 621 -29.90 -0.21 -17.94
N ASN A 622 -29.03 -1.11 -17.47
CA ASN A 622 -29.42 -2.41 -16.95
C ASN A 622 -30.28 -2.30 -15.67
N LEU A 623 -29.91 -1.38 -14.77
CA LEU A 623 -30.73 -1.06 -13.58
C LEU A 623 -32.12 -0.53 -13.98
N GLY A 624 -32.18 0.32 -15.01
CA GLY A 624 -33.44 0.81 -15.56
C GLY A 624 -34.31 -0.32 -16.11
N ILE A 625 -33.73 -1.29 -16.81
CA ILE A 625 -34.44 -2.49 -17.31
C ILE A 625 -34.97 -3.32 -16.14
N ALA A 626 -34.16 -3.58 -15.12
CA ALA A 626 -34.56 -4.32 -13.93
C ALA A 626 -35.73 -3.65 -13.19
N LEU A 627 -35.64 -2.33 -12.99
CA LEU A 627 -36.70 -1.54 -12.37
C LEU A 627 -38.02 -1.54 -13.20
N MET A 628 -37.87 -1.51 -14.52
CA MET A 628 -39.02 -1.58 -15.42
C MET A 628 -39.72 -2.95 -15.37
N GLN A 629 -38.95 -4.05 -15.25
CA GLN A 629 -39.53 -5.39 -15.07
C GLN A 629 -40.21 -5.53 -13.70
N GLU A 630 -39.64 -4.93 -12.65
CA GLU A 630 -40.27 -4.87 -11.33
C GLU A 630 -41.51 -3.95 -11.29
N GLY A 631 -41.82 -3.25 -12.39
CA GLY A 631 -42.97 -2.33 -12.50
C GLY A 631 -42.71 -0.91 -11.98
N LYS A 632 -41.48 -0.58 -11.57
CA LYS A 632 -41.06 0.74 -11.06
C LYS A 632 -40.74 1.70 -12.20
N ILE A 633 -41.74 2.07 -12.99
CA ILE A 633 -41.55 2.77 -14.29
C ILE A 633 -40.86 4.12 -14.13
N ASP A 634 -41.23 4.95 -13.15
CA ASP A 634 -40.61 6.28 -12.98
C ASP A 634 -39.16 6.19 -12.49
N ALA A 635 -38.86 5.22 -11.64
CA ALA A 635 -37.49 4.93 -11.24
C ALA A 635 -36.62 4.47 -12.45
N ALA A 636 -37.18 3.63 -13.31
CA ALA A 636 -36.52 3.18 -14.55
C ALA A 636 -36.22 4.37 -15.46
N ILE A 637 -37.17 5.25 -15.71
CA ILE A 637 -37.02 6.48 -16.49
C ILE A 637 -35.85 7.31 -15.94
N SER A 638 -35.78 7.49 -14.64
CA SER A 638 -34.69 8.23 -13.98
C SER A 638 -33.32 7.61 -14.26
N GLN A 639 -33.19 6.26 -14.26
CA GLN A 639 -31.90 5.62 -14.52
C GLN A 639 -31.51 5.72 -16.01
N PHE A 640 -32.46 5.55 -16.96
CA PHE A 640 -32.18 5.77 -18.37
C PHE A 640 -31.75 7.21 -18.68
N GLN A 641 -32.36 8.20 -18.02
CA GLN A 641 -31.96 9.60 -18.13
C GLN A 641 -30.56 9.85 -17.62
N LYS A 642 -30.16 9.20 -16.50
CA LYS A 642 -28.79 9.26 -15.99
C LYS A 642 -27.80 8.66 -16.99
N ALA A 643 -28.10 7.49 -17.56
CA ALA A 643 -27.30 6.89 -18.61
C ALA A 643 -27.06 7.84 -19.79
N LEU A 644 -28.13 8.50 -20.25
CA LEU A 644 -28.06 9.47 -21.36
C LEU A 644 -27.37 10.78 -20.99
N LYS A 645 -27.42 11.19 -19.71
CA LYS A 645 -26.65 12.34 -19.21
C LYS A 645 -25.15 12.06 -19.25
N LEU A 646 -24.73 10.86 -18.87
CA LEU A 646 -23.32 10.44 -18.92
C LEU A 646 -22.85 10.22 -20.35
N LYS A 647 -23.66 9.61 -21.18
CA LYS A 647 -23.34 9.34 -22.61
C LYS A 647 -24.51 9.74 -23.49
N PRO A 648 -24.55 10.99 -23.99
CA PRO A 648 -25.53 11.41 -24.99
C PRO A 648 -25.43 10.52 -26.24
N GLY A 649 -26.59 10.09 -26.76
CA GLY A 649 -26.66 9.21 -27.95
C GLY A 649 -26.46 7.71 -27.64
N PHE A 650 -26.54 7.27 -26.37
CA PHE A 650 -26.54 5.85 -26.05
C PHE A 650 -27.88 5.21 -26.46
N ILE A 651 -27.95 4.71 -27.69
CA ILE A 651 -29.15 4.21 -28.38
C ILE A 651 -29.97 3.23 -27.51
N MET A 652 -29.32 2.32 -26.79
CA MET A 652 -30.04 1.35 -25.95
C MET A 652 -30.82 2.02 -24.83
N ALA A 653 -30.23 2.99 -24.13
CA ALA A 653 -30.92 3.72 -23.07
C ALA A 653 -32.01 4.64 -23.62
N GLU A 654 -31.82 5.23 -24.81
CA GLU A 654 -32.81 6.04 -25.49
C GLU A 654 -34.05 5.20 -25.87
N ASN A 655 -33.86 4.03 -26.45
CA ASN A 655 -34.93 3.10 -26.80
C ASN A 655 -35.70 2.62 -25.54
N ASN A 656 -34.97 2.29 -24.49
CA ASN A 656 -35.56 1.85 -23.23
C ASN A 656 -36.30 2.99 -22.52
N LEU A 657 -35.80 4.21 -22.55
CA LEU A 657 -36.48 5.41 -22.06
C LEU A 657 -37.79 5.65 -22.79
N ASN A 658 -37.76 5.61 -24.14
CA ASN A 658 -38.93 5.79 -24.96
C ASN A 658 -40.01 4.72 -24.66
N ARG A 659 -39.60 3.45 -24.50
CA ARG A 659 -40.48 2.36 -24.08
C ARG A 659 -41.10 2.60 -22.72
N ALA A 660 -40.30 3.01 -21.71
CA ALA A 660 -40.79 3.31 -20.37
C ALA A 660 -41.74 4.50 -20.36
N LEU A 661 -41.46 5.57 -21.12
CA LEU A 661 -42.35 6.72 -21.29
C LEU A 661 -43.70 6.31 -21.94
N ALA A 662 -43.68 5.46 -22.97
CA ALA A 662 -44.88 4.94 -23.62
C ALA A 662 -45.76 4.12 -22.64
N ILE A 663 -45.13 3.28 -21.80
CA ILE A 663 -45.87 2.53 -20.75
C ILE A 663 -46.51 3.50 -19.76
N ARG A 664 -45.78 4.51 -19.28
CA ARG A 664 -46.26 5.54 -18.36
C ARG A 664 -47.47 6.27 -18.98
N GLN A 665 -47.35 6.74 -20.22
CA GLN A 665 -48.40 7.46 -20.91
C GLN A 665 -49.69 6.61 -21.09
N ARG A 666 -49.55 5.32 -21.41
CA ARG A 666 -50.70 4.39 -21.47
C ARG A 666 -51.37 4.26 -20.11
N LEU A 667 -50.64 4.08 -19.04
CA LEU A 667 -51.19 4.00 -17.70
C LEU A 667 -51.93 5.29 -17.31
N GLU A 668 -51.37 6.46 -17.60
CA GLU A 668 -52.00 7.76 -17.34
C GLU A 668 -53.27 7.97 -18.16
N THR A 669 -53.29 7.53 -19.42
CA THR A 669 -54.47 7.60 -20.28
C THR A 669 -55.58 6.70 -19.74
N GLU A 670 -55.29 5.47 -19.34
CA GLU A 670 -56.26 4.54 -18.76
C GLU A 670 -56.76 5.03 -17.40
N ILE A 671 -55.91 5.56 -16.55
CA ILE A 671 -56.30 6.19 -15.27
C ILE A 671 -57.26 7.33 -15.54
N SER A 672 -56.98 8.23 -16.46
CA SER A 672 -57.83 9.36 -16.82
C SER A 672 -59.20 8.90 -17.38
N ARG A 673 -59.19 7.80 -18.15
CA ARG A 673 -60.42 7.17 -18.67
C ARG A 673 -61.29 6.63 -17.56
N ILE A 674 -60.71 5.88 -16.59
CA ILE A 674 -61.48 5.32 -15.49
C ILE A 674 -61.97 6.43 -14.55
N ASP A 675 -61.13 7.44 -14.27
CA ASP A 675 -61.53 8.61 -13.47
C ASP A 675 -62.74 9.35 -14.09
N LYS A 676 -62.82 9.46 -15.39
CA LYS A 676 -63.97 10.03 -16.10
C LYS A 676 -65.21 9.17 -15.90
N LEU A 677 -65.14 7.84 -16.04
CA LEU A 677 -66.22 6.91 -15.83
C LEU A 677 -66.71 6.92 -14.35
N LEU A 678 -65.81 7.15 -13.41
CA LEU A 678 -66.11 7.27 -12.00
C LEU A 678 -66.85 8.57 -11.65
N LYS A 679 -66.69 9.65 -12.43
CA LYS A 679 -67.53 10.87 -12.29
C LYS A 679 -68.99 10.61 -12.59
N ASP A 680 -69.25 9.76 -13.59
CA ASP A 680 -70.65 9.40 -13.95
C ASP A 680 -71.25 8.28 -13.08
N ASN A 681 -70.34 7.42 -12.51
CA ASN A 681 -70.70 6.27 -11.68
C ASN A 681 -69.84 6.16 -10.43
N PRO A 682 -69.95 7.07 -9.43
CA PRO A 682 -69.02 7.15 -8.27
C PRO A 682 -69.17 5.99 -7.30
N GLU A 683 -70.18 5.19 -7.36
CA GLU A 683 -70.41 4.01 -6.49
C GLU A 683 -70.09 2.68 -7.19
N ASN A 684 -69.43 2.70 -8.35
CA ASN A 684 -69.04 1.49 -9.06
C ASN A 684 -67.74 0.91 -8.48
N PHE A 685 -67.88 -0.10 -7.61
CA PHE A 685 -66.77 -0.75 -6.93
C PHE A 685 -65.74 -1.42 -7.90
N VAL A 686 -66.25 -1.88 -9.08
CA VAL A 686 -65.40 -2.50 -10.11
C VAL A 686 -64.45 -1.46 -10.72
N LEU A 687 -64.91 -0.24 -11.01
CA LEU A 687 -64.08 0.83 -11.55
C LEU A 687 -63.03 1.28 -10.51
N HIS A 688 -63.38 1.38 -9.23
CA HIS A 688 -62.43 1.66 -8.16
C HIS A 688 -61.35 0.57 -8.07
N PHE A 689 -61.74 -0.70 -8.18
CA PHE A 689 -60.82 -1.81 -8.22
C PHE A 689 -59.87 -1.72 -9.43
N GLN A 690 -60.43 -1.44 -10.63
CA GLN A 690 -59.63 -1.27 -11.85
C GLN A 690 -58.64 -0.10 -11.72
N LEU A 691 -59.09 1.02 -11.16
CA LEU A 691 -58.24 2.18 -10.89
C LEU A 691 -57.14 1.86 -9.87
N GLY A 692 -57.43 1.10 -8.83
CA GLY A 692 -56.46 0.59 -7.89
C GLY A 692 -55.38 -0.27 -8.55
N ASN A 693 -55.76 -1.15 -9.48
CA ASN A 693 -54.85 -1.97 -10.26
C ASN A 693 -53.93 -1.12 -11.15
N LEU A 694 -54.44 -0.04 -11.76
CA LEU A 694 -53.63 0.87 -12.60
C LEU A 694 -52.61 1.65 -11.75
N TYR A 695 -53.01 2.17 -10.59
CA TYR A 695 -52.10 2.82 -9.66
C TYR A 695 -51.03 1.87 -9.12
N PHE A 696 -51.39 0.62 -8.83
CA PHE A 696 -50.44 -0.40 -8.41
C PHE A 696 -49.37 -0.67 -9.50
N ARG A 697 -49.84 -0.86 -10.75
CA ARG A 697 -48.97 -1.03 -11.94
C ARG A 697 -48.09 0.20 -12.22
N LYS A 698 -48.56 1.40 -11.84
CA LYS A 698 -47.75 2.63 -11.94
C LYS A 698 -46.73 2.76 -10.83
N GLY A 699 -46.84 1.94 -9.76
CA GLY A 699 -45.97 2.02 -8.58
C GLY A 699 -46.52 2.96 -7.46
N GLU A 700 -47.70 3.55 -7.65
CA GLU A 700 -48.33 4.46 -6.70
C GLU A 700 -49.16 3.68 -5.66
N GLN A 701 -48.46 2.98 -4.76
CA GLN A 701 -49.05 2.06 -3.78
C GLN A 701 -50.11 2.72 -2.88
N ASP A 702 -49.90 3.95 -2.44
CA ASP A 702 -50.86 4.66 -1.58
C ASP A 702 -52.21 4.97 -2.32
N GLN A 703 -52.10 5.35 -3.58
CA GLN A 703 -53.28 5.57 -4.40
C GLN A 703 -54.01 4.24 -4.67
N ALA A 704 -53.28 3.17 -4.94
CA ALA A 704 -53.83 1.84 -5.11
C ALA A 704 -54.61 1.39 -3.87
N ILE A 705 -54.00 1.50 -2.67
CA ILE A 705 -54.66 1.21 -1.38
C ILE A 705 -55.94 2.04 -1.20
N LYS A 706 -55.89 3.34 -1.49
CA LYS A 706 -57.08 4.22 -1.41
C LYS A 706 -58.21 3.72 -2.28
N GLN A 707 -57.93 3.34 -3.51
CA GLN A 707 -58.95 2.87 -4.45
C GLN A 707 -59.48 1.46 -4.09
N TYR A 708 -58.63 0.54 -3.64
CA TYR A 708 -59.10 -0.76 -3.17
C TYR A 708 -59.97 -0.62 -1.91
N ASN A 709 -59.61 0.23 -0.95
CA ASN A 709 -60.45 0.51 0.21
C ASN A 709 -61.81 1.12 -0.21
N ARG A 710 -61.83 1.99 -1.20
CA ARG A 710 -63.12 2.54 -1.70
C ARG A 710 -63.99 1.47 -2.36
N ALA A 711 -63.37 0.57 -3.15
CA ALA A 711 -64.06 -0.57 -3.70
C ALA A 711 -64.71 -1.46 -2.62
N LEU A 712 -63.94 -1.73 -1.52
CA LEU A 712 -64.41 -2.53 -0.39
C LEU A 712 -65.45 -1.84 0.50
N GLN A 713 -65.40 -0.51 0.60
CA GLN A 713 -66.52 0.26 1.25
C GLN A 713 -67.77 0.09 0.49
N LEU A 714 -67.77 -0.03 -0.83
CA LEU A 714 -68.91 -0.20 -1.68
C LEU A 714 -69.41 -1.66 -1.77
N ASN A 715 -68.47 -2.59 -1.76
CA ASN A 715 -68.69 -4.02 -1.72
C ASN A 715 -67.67 -4.74 -0.81
N PRO A 716 -68.01 -4.91 0.50
CA PRO A 716 -67.10 -5.53 1.46
C PRO A 716 -66.68 -7.00 1.18
N LYS A 717 -67.48 -7.71 0.36
CA LYS A 717 -67.25 -9.11 0.02
C LYS A 717 -66.49 -9.26 -1.31
N PHE A 718 -65.98 -8.19 -1.87
CA PHE A 718 -65.28 -8.26 -3.16
C PHE A 718 -63.81 -8.80 -2.99
N VAL A 719 -63.71 -10.13 -2.96
CA VAL A 719 -62.44 -10.88 -2.71
C VAL A 719 -61.26 -10.40 -3.63
N PRO A 720 -61.41 -10.09 -4.92
CA PRO A 720 -60.31 -9.60 -5.72
C PRO A 720 -59.68 -8.31 -5.17
N ALA A 721 -60.45 -7.39 -4.64
CA ALA A 721 -59.90 -6.17 -4.03
C ALA A 721 -59.21 -6.45 -2.71
N LEU A 722 -59.70 -7.38 -1.89
CA LEU A 722 -59.03 -7.83 -0.67
C LEU A 722 -57.69 -8.47 -0.99
N LYS A 723 -57.61 -9.35 -1.99
CA LYS A 723 -56.35 -10.00 -2.42
C LYS A 723 -55.32 -8.95 -2.84
N ASN A 724 -55.70 -8.03 -3.71
CA ASN A 724 -54.76 -7.00 -4.17
C ASN A 724 -54.38 -6.00 -3.06
N LEU A 725 -55.31 -5.63 -2.17
CA LEU A 725 -55.02 -4.80 -1.02
C LEU A 725 -54.03 -5.47 -0.08
N ALA A 726 -54.21 -6.77 0.21
CA ALA A 726 -53.27 -7.53 1.05
C ALA A 726 -51.87 -7.58 0.42
N LEU A 727 -51.79 -7.84 -0.90
CA LEU A 727 -50.49 -7.89 -1.62
C LEU A 727 -49.79 -6.53 -1.59
N VAL A 728 -50.51 -5.41 -1.87
CA VAL A 728 -49.89 -4.07 -1.80
C VAL A 728 -49.45 -3.71 -0.39
N THR A 729 -50.22 -4.09 0.61
CA THR A 729 -49.89 -3.86 2.03
C THR A 729 -48.66 -4.67 2.43
N ALA A 730 -48.53 -5.91 1.97
CA ALA A 730 -47.36 -6.72 2.16
C ALA A 730 -46.11 -6.13 1.47
N ALA A 731 -46.24 -5.61 0.26
CA ALA A 731 -45.19 -4.92 -0.46
C ALA A 731 -44.67 -3.66 0.27
N LYS A 732 -45.53 -2.97 1.00
CA LYS A 732 -45.18 -1.86 1.92
C LYS A 732 -44.56 -2.33 3.22
N LYS A 733 -44.34 -3.65 3.42
CA LYS A 733 -43.84 -4.29 4.65
C LYS A 733 -44.74 -4.14 5.88
N GLU A 734 -46.04 -3.83 5.66
CA GLU A 734 -47.06 -3.75 6.71
C GLU A 734 -47.63 -5.16 6.98
N TYR A 735 -46.77 -6.13 7.34
CA TYR A 735 -47.10 -7.57 7.35
C TYR A 735 -48.23 -7.95 8.27
N TYR A 736 -48.37 -7.34 9.44
CA TYR A 736 -49.50 -7.61 10.35
C TYR A 736 -50.85 -7.16 9.76
N ARG A 737 -50.86 -6.04 9.07
CA ARG A 737 -52.06 -5.55 8.37
C ARG A 737 -52.41 -6.44 7.19
N ALA A 738 -51.41 -6.90 6.43
CA ALA A 738 -51.63 -7.87 5.36
C ALA A 738 -52.22 -9.19 5.90
N LEU A 739 -51.72 -9.71 7.02
CA LEU A 739 -52.25 -10.91 7.71
C LEU A 739 -53.74 -10.75 8.07
N THR A 740 -54.13 -9.59 8.61
CA THR A 740 -55.54 -9.33 8.93
C THR A 740 -56.39 -9.40 7.65
N ILE A 741 -55.98 -8.76 6.56
CA ILE A 741 -56.72 -8.78 5.30
C ILE A 741 -56.76 -10.20 4.69
N PHE A 742 -55.67 -10.96 4.72
CA PHE A 742 -55.68 -12.35 4.28
C PHE A 742 -56.57 -13.24 5.13
N SER A 743 -56.66 -12.99 6.43
CA SER A 743 -57.60 -13.70 7.30
C SER A 743 -59.05 -13.38 6.96
N ASP A 744 -59.36 -12.12 6.60
CA ASP A 744 -60.69 -11.73 6.13
C ASP A 744 -61.07 -12.44 4.83
N ILE A 745 -60.14 -12.66 3.91
CA ILE A 745 -60.36 -13.43 2.70
C ILE A 745 -60.80 -14.86 3.03
N LEU A 746 -60.15 -15.53 3.99
CA LEU A 746 -60.48 -16.88 4.40
C LEU A 746 -61.85 -17.00 5.05
N ASN A 747 -62.46 -15.91 5.55
CA ASN A 747 -63.86 -15.90 6.00
C ASN A 747 -64.82 -16.07 4.81
N TYR A 748 -64.42 -15.65 3.61
CA TYR A 748 -65.26 -15.79 2.39
C TYR A 748 -64.83 -16.99 1.53
N GLU A 749 -63.54 -17.29 1.48
CA GLU A 749 -62.96 -18.39 0.68
C GLU A 749 -62.09 -19.29 1.58
N PRO A 750 -62.65 -20.14 2.48
CA PRO A 750 -61.88 -20.90 3.46
C PRO A 750 -60.90 -21.93 2.87
N ASN A 751 -61.07 -22.31 1.61
CA ASN A 751 -60.22 -23.28 0.93
C ASN A 751 -59.27 -22.66 -0.10
N ASP A 752 -59.14 -21.33 -0.12
CA ASP A 752 -58.21 -20.68 -1.05
C ASP A 752 -56.73 -20.99 -0.66
N ALA A 753 -56.17 -21.95 -1.39
CA ALA A 753 -54.81 -22.44 -1.15
C ALA A 753 -53.74 -21.34 -1.30
N GLU A 754 -53.95 -20.38 -2.21
CA GLU A 754 -53.06 -19.26 -2.46
C GLU A 754 -53.01 -18.29 -1.28
N THR A 755 -54.14 -17.97 -0.70
CA THR A 755 -54.22 -17.13 0.51
C THR A 755 -53.54 -17.79 1.71
N HIS A 756 -53.67 -19.13 1.90
CA HIS A 756 -52.93 -19.86 2.92
C HIS A 756 -51.43 -19.76 2.71
N PHE A 757 -50.95 -19.88 1.47
CA PHE A 757 -49.53 -19.71 1.12
C PHE A 757 -49.03 -18.28 1.41
N ASN A 758 -49.80 -17.26 1.02
CA ASN A 758 -49.44 -15.86 1.29
C ASN A 758 -49.37 -15.55 2.81
N ILE A 759 -50.23 -16.15 3.60
CA ILE A 759 -50.14 -16.05 5.08
C ILE A 759 -48.88 -16.69 5.59
N ALA A 760 -48.47 -17.85 5.06
CA ALA A 760 -47.21 -18.48 5.42
C ALA A 760 -46.01 -17.58 5.08
N CYS A 761 -46.03 -16.93 3.93
CA CYS A 761 -45.00 -15.93 3.54
C CYS A 761 -44.94 -14.76 4.53
N MET A 762 -46.08 -14.21 4.95
CA MET A 762 -46.08 -13.09 5.91
C MET A 762 -45.52 -13.49 7.27
N TYR A 763 -45.85 -14.69 7.80
CA TYR A 763 -45.27 -15.21 9.04
C TYR A 763 -43.76 -15.44 8.90
N SER A 764 -43.29 -15.94 7.77
CA SER A 764 -41.85 -16.05 7.48
C SER A 764 -41.14 -14.69 7.51
N ARG A 765 -41.73 -13.67 6.87
CA ARG A 765 -41.18 -12.29 6.90
C ARG A 765 -41.17 -11.69 8.30
N LEU A 766 -42.09 -12.08 9.16
CA LEU A 766 -42.09 -11.71 10.57
C LEU A 766 -41.17 -12.58 11.45
N ASN A 767 -40.40 -13.49 10.85
CA ASN A 767 -39.50 -14.46 11.50
C ASN A 767 -40.26 -15.40 12.49
N ARG A 768 -41.54 -15.65 12.25
CA ARG A 768 -42.40 -16.57 13.00
C ARG A 768 -42.43 -17.93 12.30
N VAL A 769 -41.35 -18.71 12.54
CA VAL A 769 -41.04 -19.93 11.78
C VAL A 769 -42.11 -20.99 11.93
N ASP A 770 -42.56 -21.26 13.14
CA ASP A 770 -43.52 -22.35 13.41
C ASP A 770 -44.88 -22.09 12.79
N GLU A 771 -45.37 -20.86 12.91
CA GLU A 771 -46.66 -20.48 12.31
C GLU A 771 -46.53 -20.46 10.78
N SER A 772 -45.42 -19.98 10.24
CA SER A 772 -45.21 -20.02 8.79
C SER A 772 -45.30 -21.45 8.23
N ILE A 773 -44.68 -22.41 8.92
CA ILE A 773 -44.70 -23.83 8.52
C ILE A 773 -46.10 -24.43 8.66
N GLU A 774 -46.84 -24.08 9.71
CA GLU A 774 -48.21 -24.52 9.92
C GLU A 774 -49.12 -24.06 8.78
N TRP A 775 -49.00 -22.77 8.40
CA TRP A 775 -49.81 -22.22 7.30
C TRP A 775 -49.38 -22.77 5.93
N LEU A 776 -48.10 -23.06 5.73
CA LEU A 776 -47.62 -23.70 4.52
C LEU A 776 -48.15 -25.14 4.37
N LYS A 777 -48.22 -25.89 5.46
CA LYS A 777 -48.88 -27.21 5.50
C LYS A 777 -50.37 -27.09 5.14
N LYS A 778 -51.08 -26.08 5.68
CA LYS A 778 -52.50 -25.83 5.35
C LYS A 778 -52.65 -25.50 3.84
N ALA A 779 -51.74 -24.68 3.29
CA ALA A 779 -51.75 -24.34 1.86
C ALA A 779 -51.62 -25.58 0.98
N ILE A 780 -50.63 -26.45 1.28
CA ILE A 780 -50.44 -27.70 0.55
C ILE A 780 -51.66 -28.63 0.71
N GLY A 781 -52.20 -28.76 1.94
CA GLY A 781 -53.38 -29.56 2.21
C GLY A 781 -54.64 -29.04 1.53
N LYS A 782 -54.70 -27.75 1.14
CA LYS A 782 -55.77 -27.12 0.38
C LYS A 782 -55.51 -27.14 -1.15
N GLY A 783 -54.44 -27.79 -1.59
CA GLY A 783 -54.14 -27.99 -3.00
C GLY A 783 -53.17 -26.96 -3.61
N TYR A 784 -52.35 -26.28 -2.82
CA TYR A 784 -51.28 -25.44 -3.38
C TYR A 784 -50.20 -26.33 -3.96
N THR A 785 -50.06 -26.35 -5.28
CA THR A 785 -49.16 -27.24 -6.02
C THR A 785 -47.96 -26.53 -6.65
N ASN A 786 -47.81 -25.24 -6.46
CA ASN A 786 -46.65 -24.51 -7.01
C ASN A 786 -45.39 -24.75 -6.16
N TRP A 787 -44.77 -25.92 -6.33
CA TRP A 787 -43.56 -26.31 -5.63
C TRP A 787 -42.38 -25.43 -5.95
N GLU A 788 -42.36 -24.82 -7.14
CA GLU A 788 -41.30 -23.88 -7.51
C GLU A 788 -41.34 -22.62 -6.64
N SER A 789 -42.54 -22.04 -6.42
CA SER A 789 -42.71 -20.93 -5.49
C SER A 789 -42.33 -21.34 -4.07
N ILE A 790 -42.75 -22.50 -3.56
CA ILE A 790 -42.38 -22.96 -2.23
C ILE A 790 -40.88 -23.02 -2.07
N LYS A 791 -40.13 -23.50 -3.08
CA LYS A 791 -38.68 -23.67 -3.03
C LYS A 791 -37.88 -22.37 -3.23
N LYS A 792 -38.40 -21.44 -4.04
CA LYS A 792 -37.62 -20.29 -4.51
C LYS A 792 -38.09 -18.93 -3.96
N ASP A 793 -39.34 -18.81 -3.50
CA ASP A 793 -39.92 -17.56 -3.04
C ASP A 793 -39.08 -16.96 -1.88
N SER A 794 -38.58 -15.75 -2.07
CA SER A 794 -37.75 -15.04 -1.08
C SER A 794 -38.50 -14.74 0.23
N ASP A 795 -39.83 -14.74 0.20
CA ASP A 795 -40.64 -14.52 1.40
C ASP A 795 -40.56 -15.70 2.37
N LEU A 796 -40.14 -16.89 1.90
CA LEU A 796 -39.92 -18.07 2.72
C LEU A 796 -38.48 -18.28 3.17
N ASP A 797 -37.55 -17.38 2.86
CA ASP A 797 -36.12 -17.54 3.18
C ASP A 797 -35.84 -17.81 4.67
N ASN A 798 -36.60 -17.17 5.56
CA ASN A 798 -36.44 -17.29 7.00
C ASN A 798 -36.76 -18.71 7.53
N ILE A 799 -37.60 -19.46 6.84
CA ILE A 799 -37.96 -20.82 7.26
C ILE A 799 -37.18 -21.93 6.54
N ARG A 800 -36.50 -21.66 5.42
CA ARG A 800 -35.83 -22.69 4.61
C ARG A 800 -34.77 -23.48 5.37
N LYS A 801 -34.15 -22.90 6.39
CA LYS A 801 -33.14 -23.58 7.20
C LYS A 801 -33.73 -24.52 8.24
N SER A 802 -35.01 -24.42 8.55
CA SER A 802 -35.66 -25.25 9.57
C SER A 802 -35.75 -26.72 9.14
N SER A 803 -35.66 -27.62 10.09
CA SER A 803 -35.83 -29.07 9.85
C SER A 803 -37.21 -29.40 9.36
N ALA A 804 -38.24 -28.72 9.89
CA ALA A 804 -39.62 -28.93 9.54
C ALA A 804 -39.96 -28.54 8.09
N TYR A 805 -39.34 -27.43 7.57
CA TYR A 805 -39.47 -27.04 6.17
C TYR A 805 -38.79 -28.10 5.26
N LYS A 806 -37.57 -28.54 5.62
CA LYS A 806 -36.87 -29.57 4.85
C LYS A 806 -37.64 -30.88 4.75
N GLN A 807 -38.28 -31.32 5.84
CA GLN A 807 -39.16 -32.49 5.83
C GLN A 807 -40.38 -32.29 4.93
N LEU A 808 -40.95 -31.10 4.92
CA LEU A 808 -42.15 -30.83 4.14
C LEU A 808 -41.88 -30.85 2.62
N ILE A 809 -40.68 -30.49 2.17
CA ILE A 809 -40.31 -30.52 0.75
C ILE A 809 -39.61 -31.82 0.33
N GLN A 810 -39.26 -32.75 1.28
CA GLN A 810 -38.70 -34.06 0.98
C GLN A 810 -39.81 -34.92 0.29
N GLY A 811 -39.66 -35.15 -0.99
CA GLY A 811 -40.58 -35.93 -1.81
C GLY A 811 -41.28 -35.18 -2.93
N HIS A 812 -40.98 -33.90 -3.04
CA HIS A 812 -41.44 -32.97 -4.10
C HIS A 812 -40.28 -32.16 -4.62
#